data_5edebef69314b495aa53e5dd210393d0
#
_entry.id   5edebef69314b495aa53e5dd210393d0
#
_cell.length_a   1.000
_cell.length_b   1.000
_cell.length_c   1.000
_cell.angle_alpha   90.00
_cell.angle_beta   90.00
_cell.angle_gamma   90.00
#
_symmetry.space_group_name_H-M   'P 1'
#
loop_
_entity.id
_entity.type
_entity.pdbx_description
1 polymer ?
#
loop_
_entity_poly.entity_id
_entity_poly.type
_entity_poly.pdbx_seq_one_letter_code
_entity_poly.pdbx_strand_id
1 'polypeptide(L)'
;MRHYIAIIVLFFQAHFISAQSVGKWSFSSQQLPVYEYTGRLPNIVLDKLGKDSYIQTDPYFLLGNYRLSLFVHASGIYQFMTGERAWARVNADENQQNYGSNNAQIIVKKGKNYKKTDLIGLKSIAIDTQRTQKLFGVGFAKYTYRLDEDLSCQRVISVKPSTKINTGNPAFVVSVTLKNSGKVVQELTYSEGMKLNYTPSAIQLYEPTKRPVSYLHKISVDKSTKTTIANLTCTPNLFLNFPSKNQRYIYDVNPPNVFMSTKSFDKDIKSYITVNHDTLSAHLTTILKPGETHTFHIIVGLNYENSKQAIQEQINELLANVNPSNNNEGFYQTAWKKQLPDFTAEKDQIIKREMLWNAYTLEAMATYCAYYGETIIPQGTIYAYHFGDNISNRDHLQAALPVCYTNPNLAKSIIRYVIMHSETDGEIKRGDAGNGCTPPSLYKESDEQLYFFNTLSQYLASTKDYAFLNEKVWLYPAENKKGEVVLNILKNYFVYLRDEIGRGSNGLVKMLNSDWSDSFFHENSPNVYAATAESHLNSVMVLAIFPKLITELKKSKNPEATALIIALENYRKEVSEAYFKDFGNRKFSARAYLNHRKKYGIDNVCIEPQGYLLQIPDLSISRKKEIYQYVKSKIYSPEKIGFRTREKPLWSTTGEGEDGGIWFSLEGSLIAGVATFDKQEAKELLHTISFQNFTDQYPSIWLGQWTGGDNVNSTLSQRDGLCFFWEKDRPNVFQGFCSHPHAWPLYCYLKIKE
;
A
#
# COMPACT_ATOMS: atom_id res chain seq x y z
N MET A 1 -7.60 37.29 -69.63
CA MET A 1 -7.59 35.96 -68.94
C MET A 1 -7.19 36.18 -67.50
N ARG A 2 -8.18 36.16 -66.59
CA ARG A 2 -7.95 36.35 -65.18
C ARG A 2 -7.92 34.94 -64.54
N HIS A 3 -6.82 34.59 -63.96
CA HIS A 3 -6.69 33.33 -63.19
C HIS A 3 -7.18 33.57 -61.77
N TYR A 4 -8.22 32.85 -61.34
CA TYR A 4 -8.68 32.73 -59.95
C TYR A 4 -7.88 31.63 -59.30
N ILE A 5 -7.05 31.99 -58.28
CA ILE A 5 -6.46 31.03 -57.38
C ILE A 5 -7.44 30.85 -56.21
N ALA A 6 -8.05 29.68 -56.10
CA ALA A 6 -8.85 29.30 -54.96
C ALA A 6 -7.93 28.76 -53.85
N ILE A 7 -7.79 29.53 -52.77
CA ILE A 7 -7.11 29.06 -51.53
C ILE A 7 -8.11 28.23 -50.76
N ILE A 8 -7.90 26.91 -50.74
CA ILE A 8 -8.61 25.99 -49.85
C ILE A 8 -7.95 26.08 -48.48
N VAL A 9 -8.61 26.78 -47.54
CA VAL A 9 -8.23 26.78 -46.14
C VAL A 9 -8.84 25.50 -45.51
N LEU A 10 -8.00 24.50 -45.35
CA LEU A 10 -8.34 23.32 -44.56
C LEU A 10 -8.31 23.70 -43.07
N PHE A 11 -9.46 23.91 -42.49
CA PHE A 11 -9.62 23.98 -41.06
C PHE A 11 -9.39 22.57 -40.49
N PHE A 12 -8.21 22.29 -39.99
CA PHE A 12 -8.02 21.20 -39.03
C PHE A 12 -8.72 21.61 -37.75
N GLN A 13 -9.95 21.18 -37.57
CA GLN A 13 -10.55 21.11 -36.26
C GLN A 13 -9.79 19.99 -35.49
N ALA A 14 -8.79 20.40 -34.74
CA ALA A 14 -8.25 19.56 -33.68
C ALA A 14 -9.41 19.33 -32.68
N HIS A 15 -10.08 18.21 -32.81
CA HIS A 15 -10.93 17.70 -31.75
C HIS A 15 -9.99 17.41 -30.60
N PHE A 16 -9.88 18.33 -29.65
CA PHE A 16 -9.43 18.01 -28.31
C PHE A 16 -10.44 17.01 -27.77
N ILE A 17 -10.16 15.72 -27.93
CA ILE A 17 -10.83 14.69 -27.17
C ILE A 17 -10.39 14.97 -25.73
N SER A 18 -11.21 15.69 -24.99
CA SER A 18 -11.06 15.81 -23.54
C SER A 18 -10.92 14.38 -23.03
N ALA A 19 -9.76 14.06 -22.46
CA ALA A 19 -9.50 12.73 -21.91
C ALA A 19 -10.59 12.47 -20.87
N GLN A 20 -11.43 11.45 -21.13
CA GLN A 20 -12.53 11.12 -20.24
C GLN A 20 -11.97 10.53 -18.95
N SER A 21 -12.39 11.09 -17.83
CA SER A 21 -12.03 10.54 -16.51
C SER A 21 -12.43 9.07 -16.40
N VAL A 22 -11.56 8.26 -15.80
CA VAL A 22 -11.84 6.83 -15.56
C VAL A 22 -12.88 6.60 -14.47
N GLY A 23 -13.40 7.66 -13.82
CA GLY A 23 -14.46 7.54 -12.83
C GLY A 23 -14.70 8.82 -12.06
N LYS A 24 -15.46 8.70 -10.99
CA LYS A 24 -15.83 9.81 -10.11
C LYS A 24 -16.03 9.38 -8.66
N TRP A 25 -15.76 10.32 -7.76
CA TRP A 25 -15.98 10.16 -6.33
C TRP A 25 -17.42 10.51 -5.92
N SER A 26 -17.91 9.81 -4.89
CA SER A 26 -19.13 10.06 -4.16
C SER A 26 -18.99 9.61 -2.72
N PHE A 27 -20.09 9.67 -1.94
CA PHE A 27 -20.13 9.17 -0.57
C PHE A 27 -21.26 8.15 -0.41
N SER A 28 -21.02 7.18 0.46
CA SER A 28 -22.07 6.24 0.90
C SER A 28 -23.09 6.91 1.83
N SER A 29 -24.14 6.19 2.18
CA SER A 29 -25.12 6.64 3.19
C SER A 29 -24.48 6.91 4.56
N GLN A 30 -23.38 6.25 4.86
CA GLN A 30 -22.58 6.46 6.07
C GLN A 30 -21.54 7.58 5.95
N GLN A 31 -21.56 8.34 4.85
CA GLN A 31 -20.60 9.41 4.55
C GLN A 31 -19.16 8.90 4.42
N LEU A 32 -18.96 7.67 3.96
CA LEU A 32 -17.68 7.10 3.61
C LEU A 32 -17.41 7.21 2.11
N PRO A 33 -16.15 7.39 1.67
CA PRO A 33 -15.81 7.53 0.26
C PRO A 33 -16.20 6.33 -0.60
N VAL A 34 -16.71 6.61 -1.79
CA VAL A 34 -17.03 5.63 -2.83
C VAL A 34 -16.55 6.15 -4.17
N TYR A 35 -15.87 5.31 -4.93
CA TYR A 35 -15.42 5.59 -6.29
C TYR A 35 -16.24 4.79 -7.30
N GLU A 36 -16.84 5.44 -8.28
CA GLU A 36 -17.48 4.81 -9.42
C GLU A 36 -16.49 4.74 -10.58
N TYR A 37 -16.11 3.52 -10.97
CA TYR A 37 -15.22 3.30 -12.10
C TYR A 37 -16.01 3.23 -13.40
N THR A 38 -15.74 4.11 -14.35
CA THR A 38 -16.39 4.21 -15.66
C THR A 38 -15.42 3.99 -16.82
N GLY A 39 -14.14 3.77 -16.51
CA GLY A 39 -13.08 3.59 -17.51
C GLY A 39 -13.24 2.31 -18.33
N ARG A 40 -12.56 2.28 -19.47
CA ARG A 40 -12.45 1.08 -20.31
C ARG A 40 -11.56 0.01 -19.67
N LEU A 41 -11.73 -1.24 -20.08
CA LEU A 41 -10.91 -2.37 -19.69
C LEU A 41 -10.43 -3.11 -20.95
N PRO A 42 -9.12 -3.40 -21.06
CA PRO A 42 -8.05 -2.87 -20.19
C PRO A 42 -7.93 -1.36 -20.28
N ASN A 43 -7.37 -0.74 -19.24
CA ASN A 43 -7.09 0.70 -19.24
C ASN A 43 -5.75 0.94 -19.98
N ILE A 44 -5.81 1.37 -21.23
CA ILE A 44 -4.64 1.64 -22.06
C ILE A 44 -4.31 3.14 -21.95
N VAL A 45 -3.08 3.43 -21.54
CA VAL A 45 -2.56 4.79 -21.44
C VAL A 45 -1.38 4.95 -22.41
N LEU A 46 -1.43 6.00 -23.21
CA LEU A 46 -0.37 6.33 -24.15
C LEU A 46 0.61 7.34 -23.51
N ASP A 47 1.90 7.18 -23.81
CA ASP A 47 2.91 8.18 -23.49
C ASP A 47 2.85 9.40 -24.44
N LYS A 48 3.70 10.40 -24.20
CA LYS A 48 3.77 11.62 -25.08
C LYS A 48 4.16 11.32 -26.53
N LEU A 49 4.72 10.14 -26.81
CA LEU A 49 5.08 9.69 -28.14
C LEU A 49 3.98 8.84 -28.79
N GLY A 50 2.84 8.68 -28.11
CA GLY A 50 1.72 7.85 -28.55
C GLY A 50 1.98 6.34 -28.47
N LYS A 51 2.99 5.91 -27.70
CA LYS A 51 3.28 4.51 -27.46
C LYS A 51 2.46 4.01 -26.29
N ASP A 52 1.99 2.76 -26.40
CA ASP A 52 1.27 2.10 -25.32
C ASP A 52 2.16 1.93 -24.07
N SER A 53 1.69 2.47 -22.97
CA SER A 53 2.29 2.27 -21.65
C SER A 53 1.59 1.11 -20.95
N TYR A 54 1.99 -0.10 -21.28
CA TYR A 54 1.45 -1.37 -20.75
C TYR A 54 1.54 -1.51 -19.22
N ILE A 55 2.18 -0.57 -18.53
CA ILE A 55 2.50 -0.65 -17.10
C ILE A 55 1.26 -0.49 -16.21
N GLN A 56 0.16 0.12 -16.69
CA GLN A 56 -0.96 0.52 -15.85
C GLN A 56 -2.32 0.12 -16.43
N THR A 57 -2.39 -1.07 -17.01
CA THR A 57 -3.59 -1.52 -17.72
C THR A 57 -4.70 -2.02 -16.80
N ASP A 58 -4.37 -2.37 -15.56
CA ASP A 58 -5.25 -3.13 -14.67
C ASP A 58 -5.69 -2.33 -13.44
N PRO A 59 -6.91 -1.76 -13.45
CA PRO A 59 -7.43 -0.99 -12.34
C PRO A 59 -7.90 -1.93 -11.21
N TYR A 60 -7.15 -1.94 -10.11
CA TYR A 60 -7.43 -2.69 -8.90
C TYR A 60 -7.88 -1.79 -7.75
N PHE A 61 -8.71 -2.38 -6.88
CA PHE A 61 -9.09 -1.83 -5.58
C PHE A 61 -8.71 -2.81 -4.49
N LEU A 62 -8.28 -2.29 -3.34
CA LEU A 62 -7.90 -3.10 -2.20
C LEU A 62 -9.05 -3.16 -1.20
N LEU A 63 -9.45 -4.38 -0.89
CA LEU A 63 -10.26 -4.71 0.27
C LEU A 63 -9.40 -5.56 1.19
N GLY A 64 -9.36 -5.23 2.46
CA GLY A 64 -8.53 -5.98 3.38
C GLY A 64 -8.92 -5.75 4.83
N ASN A 65 -8.39 -6.61 5.64
CA ASN A 65 -8.29 -6.45 7.08
C ASN A 65 -6.96 -7.06 7.50
N TYR A 66 -6.61 -7.06 8.76
CA TYR A 66 -5.28 -7.51 9.20
C TYR A 66 -4.96 -8.98 8.87
N ARG A 67 -5.94 -9.78 8.45
CA ARG A 67 -5.80 -11.21 8.24
C ARG A 67 -5.98 -11.66 6.79
N LEU A 68 -6.44 -10.77 5.91
CA LEU A 68 -6.55 -11.02 4.47
C LEU A 68 -6.32 -9.74 3.67
N SER A 69 -5.83 -9.92 2.44
CA SER A 69 -5.83 -8.88 1.41
C SER A 69 -6.53 -9.41 0.17
N LEU A 70 -7.43 -8.60 -0.38
CA LEU A 70 -8.23 -8.94 -1.54
C LEU A 70 -8.10 -7.81 -2.57
N PHE A 71 -7.35 -8.07 -3.66
CA PHE A 71 -7.24 -7.14 -4.77
C PHE A 71 -8.37 -7.42 -5.76
N VAL A 72 -9.29 -6.48 -5.85
CA VAL A 72 -10.49 -6.60 -6.68
C VAL A 72 -10.31 -5.80 -7.95
N HIS A 73 -10.33 -6.47 -9.10
CA HIS A 73 -10.19 -5.84 -10.40
C HIS A 73 -11.52 -5.24 -10.87
N ALA A 74 -11.46 -4.16 -11.65
CA ALA A 74 -12.65 -3.52 -12.20
C ALA A 74 -13.49 -4.43 -13.11
N SER A 75 -12.97 -5.58 -13.57
CA SER A 75 -13.74 -6.61 -14.26
C SER A 75 -14.46 -7.62 -13.36
N GLY A 76 -14.37 -7.45 -12.04
CA GLY A 76 -14.99 -8.37 -11.07
C GLY A 76 -14.15 -9.56 -10.66
N ILE A 77 -13.01 -9.79 -11.31
CA ILE A 77 -11.98 -10.74 -10.84
C ILE A 77 -11.43 -10.25 -9.51
N TYR A 78 -11.11 -11.16 -8.62
CA TYR A 78 -10.35 -10.82 -7.41
C TYR A 78 -9.14 -11.75 -7.28
N GLN A 79 -8.09 -11.23 -6.66
CA GLN A 79 -6.99 -12.01 -6.19
C GLN A 79 -7.00 -12.03 -4.66
N PHE A 80 -7.13 -13.23 -4.12
CA PHE A 80 -7.19 -13.48 -2.70
C PHE A 80 -5.80 -13.84 -2.18
N MET A 81 -5.32 -13.11 -1.19
CA MET A 81 -3.99 -13.29 -0.61
C MET A 81 -4.08 -13.56 0.88
N THR A 82 -3.16 -14.40 1.33
CA THR A 82 -2.89 -14.54 2.76
C THR A 82 -2.04 -13.35 3.21
N GLY A 83 -2.26 -12.85 4.41
CA GLY A 83 -1.38 -11.88 5.04
C GLY A 83 -0.54 -12.48 6.15
N GLU A 84 -0.84 -13.71 6.55
CA GLU A 84 -0.24 -14.35 7.69
C GLU A 84 0.95 -15.22 7.26
N ARG A 85 2.05 -15.15 7.98
CA ARG A 85 3.31 -15.90 7.78
C ARG A 85 4.04 -15.51 6.50
N ALA A 86 3.89 -16.28 5.43
CA ALA A 86 4.40 -15.91 4.13
C ALA A 86 3.23 -15.49 3.25
N TRP A 87 3.27 -14.30 2.71
CA TRP A 87 2.23 -13.83 1.80
C TRP A 87 2.17 -14.71 0.57
N ALA A 88 1.00 -15.26 0.34
CA ALA A 88 0.75 -16.16 -0.75
C ALA A 88 -0.56 -15.79 -1.45
N ARG A 89 -0.57 -16.00 -2.74
CA ARG A 89 -1.79 -15.94 -3.54
C ARG A 89 -2.52 -17.25 -3.40
N VAL A 90 -3.81 -17.20 -3.09
CA VAL A 90 -4.63 -18.40 -2.92
C VAL A 90 -5.14 -18.93 -4.25
N ASN A 91 -5.45 -18.01 -5.17
CA ASN A 91 -6.13 -18.29 -6.43
C ASN A 91 -5.46 -17.59 -7.63
N ALA A 92 -4.14 -17.59 -7.70
CA ALA A 92 -3.43 -17.02 -8.85
C ALA A 92 -3.83 -17.70 -10.14
N ASP A 93 -4.06 -16.93 -11.21
CA ASP A 93 -4.26 -17.51 -12.54
C ASP A 93 -2.95 -18.08 -13.08
N GLU A 94 -3.00 -19.27 -13.69
CA GLU A 94 -1.80 -19.96 -14.16
C GLU A 94 -1.17 -19.30 -15.39
N ASN A 95 -1.98 -18.63 -16.20
CA ASN A 95 -1.55 -18.01 -17.45
C ASN A 95 -1.31 -16.51 -17.31
N GLN A 96 -2.00 -15.89 -16.35
CA GLN A 96 -1.93 -14.46 -16.08
C GLN A 96 -1.79 -14.25 -14.56
N GLN A 97 -0.59 -14.38 -14.08
CA GLN A 97 -0.31 -14.40 -12.64
C GLN A 97 -0.75 -13.11 -11.89
N ASN A 98 -1.00 -12.02 -12.63
CA ASN A 98 -1.56 -10.78 -12.07
C ASN A 98 -3.07 -10.86 -11.80
N TYR A 99 -3.74 -11.91 -12.29
CA TYR A 99 -5.17 -12.10 -12.11
C TYR A 99 -5.46 -13.24 -11.14
N GLY A 100 -6.65 -13.17 -10.55
CA GLY A 100 -7.23 -14.31 -9.85
C GLY A 100 -7.92 -15.26 -10.82
N SER A 101 -8.01 -16.49 -10.42
CA SER A 101 -8.63 -17.59 -11.18
C SER A 101 -10.15 -17.71 -10.97
N ASN A 102 -10.79 -16.72 -10.32
CA ASN A 102 -12.23 -16.78 -10.08
C ASN A 102 -13.03 -16.44 -11.35
N ASN A 103 -14.20 -17.05 -11.45
CA ASN A 103 -15.17 -16.81 -12.52
C ASN A 103 -16.59 -16.72 -11.96
N ALA A 104 -17.48 -16.01 -12.64
CA ALA A 104 -18.90 -15.98 -12.29
C ALA A 104 -19.74 -15.93 -13.58
N GLN A 105 -20.84 -16.67 -13.59
CA GLN A 105 -21.77 -16.73 -14.71
C GLN A 105 -23.21 -16.84 -14.24
N ILE A 106 -24.11 -16.42 -15.11
CA ILE A 106 -25.53 -16.64 -14.94
C ILE A 106 -26.13 -17.32 -16.18
N ILE A 107 -27.00 -18.29 -15.93
CA ILE A 107 -27.75 -19.00 -16.98
C ILE A 107 -29.21 -18.71 -16.75
N VAL A 108 -29.86 -18.17 -17.79
CA VAL A 108 -31.31 -17.88 -17.83
C VAL A 108 -31.96 -18.88 -18.75
N LYS A 109 -32.98 -19.56 -18.27
CA LYS A 109 -33.78 -20.48 -19.09
C LYS A 109 -34.82 -19.68 -19.87
N LYS A 110 -34.80 -19.78 -21.21
CA LYS A 110 -35.73 -19.14 -22.13
C LYS A 110 -36.47 -20.22 -22.95
N GLY A 111 -37.61 -20.69 -22.43
CA GLY A 111 -38.34 -21.80 -23.01
C GLY A 111 -37.52 -23.09 -22.98
N LYS A 112 -37.19 -23.65 -24.16
CA LYS A 112 -36.29 -24.82 -24.28
C LYS A 112 -34.80 -24.46 -24.35
N ASN A 113 -34.45 -23.17 -24.48
CA ASN A 113 -33.10 -22.69 -24.65
C ASN A 113 -32.56 -22.12 -23.34
N TYR A 114 -31.23 -22.06 -23.27
CA TYR A 114 -30.48 -21.48 -22.13
C TYR A 114 -29.59 -20.36 -22.65
N LYS A 115 -29.72 -19.17 -22.04
CA LYS A 115 -28.80 -18.06 -22.30
C LYS A 115 -27.76 -17.97 -21.17
N LYS A 116 -26.49 -18.22 -21.50
CA LYS A 116 -25.38 -18.05 -20.61
C LYS A 116 -24.82 -16.64 -20.75
N THR A 117 -24.45 -15.99 -19.60
CA THR A 117 -23.76 -14.71 -19.55
C THR A 117 -22.64 -14.81 -18.52
N ASP A 118 -21.40 -14.59 -18.96
CA ASP A 118 -20.26 -14.48 -18.08
C ASP A 118 -20.24 -13.07 -17.48
N LEU A 119 -20.14 -12.99 -16.13
CA LEU A 119 -20.30 -11.74 -15.39
C LEU A 119 -18.97 -11.06 -15.10
N ILE A 120 -17.87 -11.80 -14.97
CA ILE A 120 -16.57 -11.28 -14.57
C ILE A 120 -15.48 -11.68 -15.56
N GLY A 121 -14.42 -10.86 -15.64
CA GLY A 121 -13.28 -11.05 -16.52
C GLY A 121 -13.28 -10.15 -17.75
N LEU A 122 -12.13 -10.11 -18.42
CA LEU A 122 -11.89 -9.23 -19.58
C LEU A 122 -12.64 -9.63 -20.86
N LYS A 123 -13.35 -10.75 -20.85
CA LYS A 123 -14.21 -11.24 -21.97
C LYS A 123 -15.67 -11.35 -21.57
N SER A 124 -16.07 -10.71 -20.48
CA SER A 124 -17.41 -10.80 -19.90
C SER A 124 -18.21 -9.51 -20.10
N ILE A 125 -19.46 -9.50 -19.62
CA ILE A 125 -20.29 -8.30 -19.57
C ILE A 125 -19.68 -7.17 -18.71
N ALA A 126 -18.72 -7.49 -17.84
CA ALA A 126 -18.05 -6.49 -16.99
C ALA A 126 -17.29 -5.41 -17.78
N ILE A 127 -16.87 -5.69 -19.01
CA ILE A 127 -16.19 -4.68 -19.85
C ILE A 127 -17.17 -3.69 -20.50
N ASP A 128 -18.44 -4.03 -20.56
CA ASP A 128 -19.49 -3.17 -21.13
C ASP A 128 -19.93 -2.13 -20.09
N THR A 129 -19.48 -0.90 -20.27
CA THR A 129 -19.76 0.22 -19.34
C THR A 129 -21.23 0.66 -19.37
N GLN A 130 -22.00 0.32 -20.39
CA GLN A 130 -23.42 0.64 -20.45
C GLN A 130 -24.27 -0.40 -19.72
N ARG A 131 -23.75 -1.62 -19.58
CA ARG A 131 -24.46 -2.73 -18.94
C ARG A 131 -23.93 -3.05 -17.54
N THR A 132 -22.76 -2.52 -17.16
CA THR A 132 -22.15 -2.82 -15.88
C THR A 132 -21.74 -1.54 -15.15
N GLN A 133 -22.36 -1.30 -13.99
CA GLN A 133 -21.90 -0.29 -13.04
C GLN A 133 -20.93 -0.92 -12.05
N LYS A 134 -19.88 -0.18 -11.69
CA LYS A 134 -18.81 -0.62 -10.80
C LYS A 134 -18.55 0.43 -9.73
N LEU A 135 -18.79 0.08 -8.46
CA LEU A 135 -18.59 0.95 -7.32
C LEU A 135 -17.59 0.30 -6.36
N PHE A 136 -16.65 1.10 -5.87
CA PHE A 136 -15.62 0.69 -4.93
C PHE A 136 -15.62 1.64 -3.76
N GLY A 137 -15.84 1.11 -2.58
CA GLY A 137 -15.95 1.92 -1.36
C GLY A 137 -15.19 1.31 -0.21
N VAL A 138 -15.29 1.98 0.93
CA VAL A 138 -14.68 1.53 2.17
C VAL A 138 -15.21 0.14 2.55
N GLY A 139 -14.36 -0.87 2.40
CA GLY A 139 -14.66 -2.27 2.76
C GLY A 139 -15.58 -3.00 1.78
N PHE A 140 -15.88 -2.46 0.58
CA PHE A 140 -16.68 -3.17 -0.40
C PHE A 140 -16.33 -2.86 -1.85
N ALA A 141 -16.66 -3.83 -2.73
CA ALA A 141 -16.70 -3.65 -4.18
C ALA A 141 -18.07 -4.14 -4.69
N LYS A 142 -18.73 -3.36 -5.54
CA LYS A 142 -20.06 -3.65 -6.06
C LYS A 142 -20.09 -3.58 -7.57
N TYR A 143 -20.66 -4.62 -8.16
CA TYR A 143 -20.92 -4.71 -9.60
C TYR A 143 -22.42 -4.90 -9.81
N THR A 144 -23.02 -4.07 -10.66
CA THR A 144 -24.42 -4.21 -11.05
C THR A 144 -24.49 -4.47 -12.54
N TYR A 145 -24.96 -5.65 -12.91
CA TYR A 145 -25.07 -6.13 -14.29
C TYR A 145 -26.51 -6.05 -14.78
N ARG A 146 -26.74 -5.39 -15.90
CA ARG A 146 -27.98 -5.45 -16.63
C ARG A 146 -27.93 -6.60 -17.64
N LEU A 147 -28.58 -7.71 -17.32
CA LEU A 147 -28.54 -8.94 -18.13
C LEU A 147 -29.38 -8.83 -19.38
N ASP A 148 -30.60 -8.22 -19.23
CA ASP A 148 -31.48 -7.74 -20.28
C ASP A 148 -32.29 -6.55 -19.74
N GLU A 149 -33.40 -6.15 -20.43
CA GLU A 149 -34.19 -4.99 -20.04
C GLU A 149 -34.85 -5.14 -18.66
N ASP A 150 -35.21 -6.38 -18.31
CA ASP A 150 -36.02 -6.69 -17.15
C ASP A 150 -35.25 -7.43 -16.03
N LEU A 151 -34.07 -7.90 -16.34
CA LEU A 151 -33.31 -8.76 -15.42
C LEU A 151 -31.94 -8.15 -15.06
N SER A 152 -31.69 -8.01 -13.77
CA SER A 152 -30.42 -7.54 -13.26
C SER A 152 -29.80 -8.48 -12.21
N CYS A 153 -28.47 -8.45 -12.12
CA CYS A 153 -27.69 -9.13 -11.12
C CYS A 153 -26.78 -8.11 -10.43
N GLN A 154 -26.82 -8.08 -9.12
CA GLN A 154 -25.90 -7.28 -8.31
C GLN A 154 -24.99 -8.23 -7.55
N ARG A 155 -23.68 -7.98 -7.59
CA ARG A 155 -22.65 -8.71 -6.87
C ARG A 155 -21.87 -7.75 -5.99
N VAL A 156 -21.88 -7.98 -4.68
CA VAL A 156 -21.20 -7.13 -3.69
C VAL A 156 -20.21 -7.97 -2.89
N ILE A 157 -18.94 -7.63 -2.98
CA ILE A 157 -17.88 -8.22 -2.15
C ILE A 157 -17.71 -7.32 -0.93
N SER A 158 -17.70 -7.89 0.27
CA SER A 158 -17.57 -7.14 1.52
C SER A 158 -16.53 -7.78 2.45
N VAL A 159 -15.68 -6.93 3.02
CA VAL A 159 -14.66 -7.32 4.02
C VAL A 159 -14.95 -6.58 5.33
N LYS A 160 -15.01 -7.36 6.43
CA LYS A 160 -15.20 -6.83 7.78
C LYS A 160 -13.86 -6.30 8.32
N PRO A 161 -13.79 -5.09 8.93
CA PRO A 161 -12.56 -4.59 9.52
C PRO A 161 -12.13 -5.42 10.73
N SER A 162 -10.83 -5.48 10.97
CA SER A 162 -10.28 -5.97 12.23
C SER A 162 -10.43 -4.90 13.31
N THR A 163 -10.70 -5.31 14.54
CA THR A 163 -10.87 -4.38 15.67
C THR A 163 -9.67 -4.34 16.61
N LYS A 164 -8.74 -5.29 16.47
CA LYS A 164 -7.50 -5.38 17.26
C LYS A 164 -6.38 -5.81 16.33
N ILE A 165 -5.16 -5.39 16.64
CA ILE A 165 -3.98 -5.56 15.79
C ILE A 165 -3.64 -7.00 15.41
N ASN A 166 -3.91 -7.97 16.27
CA ASN A 166 -3.59 -9.38 16.07
C ASN A 166 -4.81 -10.25 15.80
N THR A 167 -5.95 -9.66 15.51
CA THR A 167 -7.20 -10.36 15.25
C THR A 167 -7.78 -9.96 13.91
N GLY A 168 -8.82 -10.62 13.50
CA GLY A 168 -9.56 -10.37 12.29
C GLY A 168 -10.07 -11.67 11.71
N ASN A 169 -11.10 -11.58 10.90
CA ASN A 169 -11.67 -12.73 10.21
C ASN A 169 -11.06 -12.81 8.81
N PRO A 170 -10.21 -13.81 8.50
CA PRO A 170 -9.57 -13.93 7.18
C PRO A 170 -10.54 -14.45 6.12
N ALA A 171 -11.74 -13.88 6.06
CA ALA A 171 -12.77 -14.24 5.12
C ALA A 171 -13.56 -13.03 4.64
N PHE A 172 -14.18 -13.17 3.48
CA PHE A 172 -15.03 -12.15 2.86
C PHE A 172 -16.36 -12.74 2.42
N VAL A 173 -17.34 -11.88 2.22
CA VAL A 173 -18.67 -12.25 1.75
C VAL A 173 -18.91 -11.70 0.35
N VAL A 174 -19.34 -12.56 -0.57
CA VAL A 174 -19.87 -12.17 -1.86
C VAL A 174 -21.38 -12.32 -1.79
N SER A 175 -22.09 -11.21 -1.87
CA SER A 175 -23.55 -11.19 -1.89
C SER A 175 -24.05 -11.02 -3.29
N VAL A 176 -24.94 -11.90 -3.73
CA VAL A 176 -25.52 -11.88 -5.06
C VAL A 176 -27.01 -11.64 -4.93
N THR A 177 -27.49 -10.56 -5.56
CA THR A 177 -28.90 -10.20 -5.61
C THR A 177 -29.39 -10.25 -7.05
N LEU A 178 -30.38 -11.07 -7.30
CA LEU A 178 -31.05 -11.23 -8.59
C LEU A 178 -32.42 -10.55 -8.54
N LYS A 179 -32.70 -9.67 -9.49
CA LYS A 179 -33.98 -8.94 -9.56
C LYS A 179 -34.62 -9.10 -10.91
N ASN A 180 -35.90 -9.51 -10.91
CA ASN A 180 -36.79 -9.54 -12.08
C ASN A 180 -37.75 -8.34 -12.04
N SER A 181 -37.52 -7.35 -12.87
CA SER A 181 -38.40 -6.17 -13.01
C SER A 181 -39.42 -6.34 -14.12
N GLY A 182 -39.38 -7.46 -14.84
CA GLY A 182 -40.26 -7.75 -15.97
C GLY A 182 -41.59 -8.41 -15.57
N LYS A 183 -42.31 -8.82 -16.58
CA LYS A 183 -43.66 -9.43 -16.45
C LYS A 183 -43.67 -10.96 -16.57
N VAL A 184 -42.50 -11.55 -16.85
CA VAL A 184 -42.37 -13.00 -17.12
C VAL A 184 -41.56 -13.64 -16.00
N VAL A 185 -41.93 -14.84 -15.55
CA VAL A 185 -41.19 -15.66 -14.61
C VAL A 185 -39.84 -16.01 -15.22
N GLN A 186 -38.78 -15.87 -14.44
CA GLN A 186 -37.40 -16.20 -14.84
C GLN A 186 -36.86 -17.37 -14.02
N GLU A 187 -36.40 -18.42 -14.66
CA GLU A 187 -35.69 -19.53 -14.05
C GLU A 187 -34.18 -19.30 -14.27
N LEU A 188 -33.43 -19.21 -13.19
CA LEU A 188 -32.05 -18.76 -13.19
C LEU A 188 -31.13 -19.73 -12.47
N THR A 189 -29.91 -19.90 -12.98
CA THR A 189 -28.78 -20.52 -12.27
C THR A 189 -27.63 -19.55 -12.25
N TYR A 190 -27.17 -19.18 -11.06
CA TYR A 190 -25.93 -18.43 -10.86
C TYR A 190 -24.83 -19.39 -10.41
N SER A 191 -23.61 -19.18 -10.90
CA SER A 191 -22.44 -19.92 -10.45
C SER A 191 -21.26 -18.99 -10.29
N GLU A 192 -20.53 -19.15 -9.17
CA GLU A 192 -19.26 -18.47 -8.94
C GLU A 192 -18.23 -19.50 -8.48
N GLY A 193 -17.11 -19.58 -9.20
CA GLY A 193 -16.04 -20.52 -8.95
C GLY A 193 -14.71 -19.85 -8.70
N MET A 194 -13.84 -20.53 -7.96
CA MET A 194 -12.47 -20.14 -7.71
C MET A 194 -11.57 -21.38 -7.83
N LYS A 195 -10.59 -21.34 -8.72
CA LYS A 195 -9.55 -22.38 -8.80
C LYS A 195 -8.48 -22.08 -7.75
N LEU A 196 -8.13 -23.07 -6.96
CA LEU A 196 -7.04 -22.96 -6.00
C LEU A 196 -5.70 -23.11 -6.73
N ASN A 197 -4.84 -22.15 -6.55
CA ASN A 197 -3.47 -22.15 -7.02
C ASN A 197 -2.61 -21.39 -6.01
N TYR A 198 -2.29 -22.07 -4.90
CA TYR A 198 -1.55 -21.46 -3.81
C TYR A 198 -0.10 -21.21 -4.22
N THR A 199 0.28 -19.95 -4.28
CA THR A 199 1.59 -19.51 -4.78
C THR A 199 2.23 -18.56 -3.75
N PRO A 200 3.18 -19.05 -2.92
CA PRO A 200 3.93 -18.21 -1.99
C PRO A 200 4.86 -17.25 -2.72
N SER A 201 4.87 -15.99 -2.32
CA SER A 201 5.68 -14.97 -2.96
C SER A 201 7.13 -14.99 -2.49
N ALA A 202 7.37 -15.19 -1.19
CA ALA A 202 8.72 -15.18 -0.60
C ALA A 202 9.69 -16.19 -1.22
N ILE A 203 9.19 -17.38 -1.57
CA ILE A 203 10.02 -18.44 -2.15
C ILE A 203 10.51 -18.08 -3.56
N GLN A 204 9.73 -17.29 -4.29
CA GLN A 204 10.08 -16.88 -5.65
C GLN A 204 11.23 -15.88 -5.71
N LEU A 205 11.40 -15.05 -4.68
CA LEU A 205 12.49 -14.08 -4.63
C LEU A 205 13.85 -14.77 -4.52
N TYR A 206 13.96 -15.75 -3.62
CA TYR A 206 15.25 -16.31 -3.22
C TYR A 206 15.70 -17.51 -4.07
N GLU A 207 14.75 -18.23 -4.70
CA GLU A 207 15.03 -19.24 -5.72
C GLU A 207 13.93 -19.33 -6.81
N PRO A 208 13.83 -18.34 -7.68
CA PRO A 208 12.67 -18.20 -8.59
C PRO A 208 12.50 -19.30 -9.62
N THR A 209 13.50 -20.15 -9.86
CA THR A 209 13.49 -21.02 -11.04
C THR A 209 13.86 -22.48 -10.79
N LYS A 210 14.42 -22.83 -9.65
CA LYS A 210 15.07 -24.12 -9.52
C LYS A 210 14.22 -25.22 -8.91
N ARG A 211 13.22 -24.90 -8.09
CA ARG A 211 12.37 -25.90 -7.41
C ARG A 211 10.99 -25.34 -7.10
N PRO A 212 10.00 -25.50 -7.97
CA PRO A 212 8.63 -25.09 -7.65
C PRO A 212 8.14 -25.87 -6.42
N VAL A 213 7.65 -25.16 -5.43
CA VAL A 213 6.95 -25.75 -4.29
C VAL A 213 5.61 -26.25 -4.80
N SER A 214 5.36 -27.53 -4.75
CA SER A 214 4.04 -28.08 -5.06
C SER A 214 3.20 -28.19 -3.81
N TYR A 215 1.98 -27.68 -3.87
CA TYR A 215 0.98 -27.83 -2.84
C TYR A 215 -0.03 -28.86 -3.29
N LEU A 216 -0.31 -29.84 -2.41
CA LEU A 216 -1.36 -30.81 -2.64
C LEU A 216 -2.64 -30.31 -1.97
N HIS A 217 -3.73 -30.34 -2.71
CA HIS A 217 -5.06 -29.98 -2.22
C HIS A 217 -5.89 -31.24 -1.96
N LYS A 218 -6.37 -31.41 -0.75
CA LYS A 218 -7.38 -32.40 -0.43
C LYS A 218 -8.69 -31.70 -0.11
N ILE A 219 -9.63 -31.75 -1.04
CA ILE A 219 -10.90 -31.04 -0.93
C ILE A 219 -11.97 -32.00 -0.40
N SER A 220 -12.70 -31.55 0.62
CA SER A 220 -13.85 -32.25 1.20
C SER A 220 -15.07 -31.34 1.21
N VAL A 221 -16.25 -31.91 1.00
CA VAL A 221 -17.54 -31.21 1.03
C VAL A 221 -18.35 -31.70 2.21
N ASP A 222 -18.68 -30.79 3.10
CA ASP A 222 -19.65 -31.02 4.16
C ASP A 222 -21.05 -30.58 3.67
N LYS A 223 -21.85 -31.55 3.26
CA LYS A 223 -23.19 -31.27 2.71
C LYS A 223 -24.17 -30.71 3.74
N SER A 224 -23.97 -31.03 5.01
CA SER A 224 -24.87 -30.59 6.09
C SER A 224 -24.74 -29.09 6.37
N THR A 225 -23.53 -28.57 6.30
CA THR A 225 -23.22 -27.14 6.53
C THR A 225 -23.21 -26.32 5.24
N LYS A 226 -23.34 -26.97 4.09
CA LYS A 226 -23.12 -26.35 2.76
C LYS A 226 -21.74 -25.67 2.65
N THR A 227 -20.74 -26.30 3.26
CA THR A 227 -19.38 -25.79 3.32
C THR A 227 -18.43 -26.79 2.68
N THR A 228 -17.51 -26.27 1.86
CA THR A 228 -16.40 -27.02 1.29
C THR A 228 -15.10 -26.55 1.91
N ILE A 229 -14.25 -27.48 2.31
CA ILE A 229 -12.95 -27.20 2.90
C ILE A 229 -11.88 -27.83 2.04
N ALA A 230 -10.94 -27.03 1.58
CA ALA A 230 -9.73 -27.46 0.91
C ALA A 230 -8.57 -27.43 1.91
N ASN A 231 -8.07 -28.60 2.26
CA ASN A 231 -6.86 -28.72 3.06
C ASN A 231 -5.65 -28.65 2.14
N LEU A 232 -4.82 -27.66 2.37
CA LEU A 232 -3.57 -27.46 1.64
C LEU A 232 -2.44 -28.15 2.40
N THR A 233 -1.63 -28.93 1.68
CA THR A 233 -0.46 -29.58 2.26
C THR A 233 0.77 -29.17 1.46
N CYS A 234 1.77 -28.63 2.13
CA CYS A 234 3.07 -28.33 1.53
C CYS A 234 3.90 -29.62 1.45
N THR A 235 4.56 -29.85 0.33
CA THR A 235 5.49 -30.99 0.19
C THR A 235 6.81 -30.63 0.87
N PRO A 236 7.24 -31.35 1.93
CA PRO A 236 8.35 -30.95 2.78
C PRO A 236 9.77 -31.05 2.19
N ASN A 237 9.91 -31.47 0.94
CA ASN A 237 11.20 -31.83 0.35
C ASN A 237 11.97 -30.68 -0.31
N LEU A 238 11.61 -29.44 -0.02
CA LEU A 238 12.21 -28.28 -0.67
C LEU A 238 12.93 -27.43 0.36
N PHE A 239 14.13 -27.84 0.70
CA PHE A 239 15.05 -27.01 1.44
C PHE A 239 15.79 -26.10 0.47
N LEU A 240 15.57 -24.80 0.58
CA LEU A 240 16.46 -23.82 0.00
C LEU A 240 17.74 -23.81 0.85
N ASN A 241 18.88 -23.90 0.22
CA ASN A 241 20.15 -23.74 0.92
C ASN A 241 20.41 -22.27 1.19
N PHE A 242 19.67 -21.69 2.13
CA PHE A 242 20.04 -20.39 2.64
C PHE A 242 21.19 -20.50 3.63
N PRO A 243 22.15 -19.59 3.57
CA PRO A 243 23.24 -19.54 4.55
C PRO A 243 22.78 -19.05 5.93
N SER A 244 21.49 -18.83 6.18
CA SER A 244 20.97 -18.35 7.45
C SER A 244 20.55 -19.48 8.38
N LYS A 245 20.73 -19.28 9.69
CA LYS A 245 20.28 -20.21 10.74
C LYS A 245 18.75 -20.39 10.75
N ASN A 246 18.00 -19.58 10.02
CA ASN A 246 16.53 -19.52 9.99
C ASN A 246 15.92 -20.21 8.76
N GLN A 247 16.67 -21.04 8.05
CA GLN A 247 16.20 -21.78 6.87
C GLN A 247 14.85 -22.49 7.08
N ARG A 248 14.61 -23.02 8.26
CA ARG A 248 13.37 -23.73 8.59
C ARG A 248 12.10 -22.87 8.44
N TYR A 249 12.19 -21.56 8.65
CA TYR A 249 11.00 -20.70 8.68
C TYR A 249 10.46 -20.33 7.32
N ILE A 250 11.26 -20.35 6.29
CA ILE A 250 10.80 -20.15 4.92
C ILE A 250 9.85 -21.26 4.50
N TYR A 251 10.03 -22.46 5.07
CA TYR A 251 9.28 -23.67 4.74
C TYR A 251 8.26 -24.12 5.76
N ASP A 252 8.38 -23.65 6.99
CA ASP A 252 7.42 -23.92 8.04
C ASP A 252 6.15 -23.07 7.88
N VAL A 253 5.81 -22.83 6.63
CA VAL A 253 4.56 -22.22 6.25
C VAL A 253 3.54 -23.35 6.09
N ASN A 254 2.85 -23.69 7.16
CA ASN A 254 1.64 -24.47 7.02
C ASN A 254 0.61 -23.61 6.28
N PRO A 255 0.27 -23.93 5.03
CA PRO A 255 -0.74 -23.16 4.33
C PRO A 255 -2.06 -23.25 5.09
N PRO A 256 -2.86 -22.18 5.11
CA PRO A 256 -4.18 -22.25 5.73
C PRO A 256 -5.09 -23.15 4.92
N ASN A 257 -6.10 -23.72 5.58
CA ASN A 257 -7.21 -24.32 4.86
C ASN A 257 -8.02 -23.22 4.16
N VAL A 258 -8.44 -23.47 2.93
CA VAL A 258 -9.36 -22.60 2.22
C VAL A 258 -10.77 -23.15 2.32
N PHE A 259 -11.74 -22.34 2.69
CA PHE A 259 -13.12 -22.76 2.71
C PHE A 259 -14.01 -21.89 1.84
N MET A 260 -15.06 -22.51 1.32
CA MET A 260 -16.16 -21.83 0.65
C MET A 260 -17.48 -22.33 1.24
N SER A 261 -18.38 -21.43 1.54
CA SER A 261 -19.69 -21.75 2.08
C SER A 261 -20.80 -20.96 1.38
N THR A 262 -22.02 -21.48 1.36
CA THR A 262 -23.17 -20.77 0.81
C THR A 262 -24.24 -20.60 1.88
N LYS A 263 -24.88 -19.44 1.89
CA LYS A 263 -26.01 -19.11 2.77
C LYS A 263 -27.07 -18.34 2.05
N SER A 264 -28.32 -18.77 2.19
CA SER A 264 -29.50 -18.00 1.82
C SER A 264 -30.42 -17.88 3.04
N PHE A 265 -31.04 -16.73 3.18
CA PHE A 265 -32.13 -16.50 4.13
C PHE A 265 -33.49 -16.74 3.48
N ASP A 266 -33.54 -16.85 2.16
CA ASP A 266 -34.73 -17.15 1.39
C ASP A 266 -34.88 -18.68 1.20
N LYS A 267 -36.06 -19.21 1.51
CA LYS A 267 -36.36 -20.65 1.45
C LYS A 267 -36.49 -21.17 0.01
N ASP A 268 -36.79 -20.31 -0.93
CA ASP A 268 -37.00 -20.66 -2.34
C ASP A 268 -35.69 -20.76 -3.13
N ILE A 269 -34.56 -20.44 -2.47
CA ILE A 269 -33.25 -20.52 -3.05
C ILE A 269 -32.58 -21.87 -2.73
N LYS A 270 -32.25 -22.61 -3.78
CA LYS A 270 -31.42 -23.82 -3.66
C LYS A 270 -29.97 -23.47 -3.93
N SER A 271 -29.12 -23.63 -2.91
CA SER A 271 -27.68 -23.42 -3.05
C SER A 271 -26.90 -24.69 -2.71
N TYR A 272 -25.82 -24.93 -3.46
CA TYR A 272 -24.90 -26.05 -3.23
C TYR A 272 -23.50 -25.69 -3.75
N ILE A 273 -22.50 -26.48 -3.33
CA ILE A 273 -21.13 -26.34 -3.79
C ILE A 273 -20.74 -27.59 -4.57
N THR A 274 -20.06 -27.39 -5.66
CA THR A 274 -19.39 -28.46 -6.42
C THR A 274 -17.87 -28.27 -6.34
N VAL A 275 -17.19 -29.40 -6.45
CA VAL A 275 -15.73 -29.45 -6.54
C VAL A 275 -15.37 -30.16 -7.84
N ASN A 276 -14.56 -29.51 -8.67
CA ASN A 276 -14.00 -30.10 -9.86
C ASN A 276 -12.50 -29.91 -9.84
N HIS A 277 -11.75 -30.98 -9.60
CA HIS A 277 -10.31 -30.92 -9.31
C HIS A 277 -10.01 -29.87 -8.22
N ASP A 278 -9.30 -28.80 -8.54
CA ASP A 278 -8.89 -27.73 -7.62
C ASP A 278 -9.86 -26.53 -7.63
N THR A 279 -10.99 -26.66 -8.33
CA THR A 279 -11.97 -25.56 -8.44
C THR A 279 -13.14 -25.79 -7.51
N LEU A 280 -13.36 -24.81 -6.61
CA LEU A 280 -14.54 -24.72 -5.76
C LEU A 280 -15.57 -23.84 -6.48
N SER A 281 -16.81 -24.31 -6.62
CA SER A 281 -17.88 -23.55 -7.28
C SER A 281 -19.14 -23.56 -6.45
N ALA A 282 -19.62 -22.37 -6.09
CA ALA A 282 -20.91 -22.16 -5.47
C ALA A 282 -21.97 -22.00 -6.57
N HIS A 283 -23.07 -22.71 -6.44
CA HIS A 283 -24.21 -22.67 -7.34
C HIS A 283 -25.46 -22.24 -6.60
N LEU A 284 -26.29 -21.49 -7.31
CA LEU A 284 -27.61 -21.10 -6.86
C LEU A 284 -28.60 -21.31 -7.99
N THR A 285 -29.73 -21.94 -7.69
CA THR A 285 -30.85 -22.04 -8.60
C THR A 285 -32.09 -21.44 -7.95
N THR A 286 -32.78 -20.60 -8.70
CA THR A 286 -34.00 -19.90 -8.23
C THR A 286 -34.95 -19.60 -9.36
N ILE A 287 -36.20 -19.41 -8.99
CA ILE A 287 -37.30 -18.96 -9.87
C ILE A 287 -37.76 -17.58 -9.36
N LEU A 288 -37.61 -16.56 -10.20
CA LEU A 288 -38.03 -15.19 -9.92
C LEU A 288 -39.32 -14.87 -10.61
N LYS A 289 -40.39 -14.61 -9.86
CA LYS A 289 -41.64 -14.07 -10.40
C LYS A 289 -41.47 -12.58 -10.75
N PRO A 290 -42.42 -12.00 -11.49
CA PRO A 290 -42.45 -10.56 -11.76
C PRO A 290 -42.34 -9.73 -10.47
N GLY A 291 -41.37 -8.79 -10.43
CA GLY A 291 -41.10 -7.93 -9.28
C GLY A 291 -40.28 -8.55 -8.15
N GLU A 292 -40.01 -9.84 -8.18
CA GLU A 292 -39.25 -10.51 -7.10
C GLU A 292 -37.75 -10.20 -7.14
N THR A 293 -37.19 -10.24 -5.95
CA THR A 293 -35.75 -10.08 -5.70
C THR A 293 -35.29 -11.16 -4.75
N HIS A 294 -34.26 -11.94 -5.13
CA HIS A 294 -33.67 -12.97 -4.31
C HIS A 294 -32.18 -12.66 -4.01
N THR A 295 -31.79 -12.86 -2.77
CA THR A 295 -30.40 -12.63 -2.33
C THR A 295 -29.82 -13.86 -1.64
N PHE A 296 -28.58 -14.18 -1.97
CA PHE A 296 -27.80 -15.20 -1.30
C PHE A 296 -26.35 -14.76 -1.10
N HIS A 297 -25.62 -15.49 -0.27
CA HIS A 297 -24.25 -15.16 0.10
C HIS A 297 -23.33 -16.34 -0.14
N ILE A 298 -22.14 -16.02 -0.67
CA ILE A 298 -20.99 -16.92 -0.74
C ILE A 298 -19.96 -16.38 0.22
N ILE A 299 -19.48 -17.20 1.12
CA ILE A 299 -18.44 -16.88 2.08
C ILE A 299 -17.18 -17.63 1.65
N VAL A 300 -16.09 -16.91 1.46
CA VAL A 300 -14.78 -17.48 1.11
C VAL A 300 -13.77 -17.03 2.16
N GLY A 301 -12.97 -17.95 2.66
CA GLY A 301 -12.03 -17.61 3.72
C GLY A 301 -10.91 -18.62 3.92
N LEU A 302 -10.03 -18.23 4.84
CA LEU A 302 -8.88 -19.00 5.31
C LEU A 302 -9.11 -19.47 6.74
N ASN A 303 -8.63 -20.66 7.07
CA ASN A 303 -8.63 -21.16 8.44
C ASN A 303 -7.26 -21.76 8.78
N TYR A 304 -6.60 -21.16 9.76
CA TYR A 304 -5.27 -21.56 10.21
C TYR A 304 -5.29 -22.64 11.30
N GLU A 305 -6.46 -22.87 11.92
CA GLU A 305 -6.62 -23.80 13.05
C GLU A 305 -6.95 -25.22 12.62
N ASN A 306 -7.21 -25.47 11.34
CA ASN A 306 -7.68 -26.74 10.80
C ASN A 306 -8.93 -27.31 11.54
N SER A 307 -9.85 -26.42 11.91
CA SER A 307 -11.01 -26.73 12.72
C SER A 307 -12.32 -26.39 11.99
N LYS A 308 -13.20 -27.37 11.84
CA LYS A 308 -14.56 -27.14 11.30
C LYS A 308 -15.38 -26.20 12.18
N GLN A 309 -15.20 -26.28 13.49
CA GLN A 309 -15.88 -25.39 14.43
C GLN A 309 -15.42 -23.95 14.24
N ALA A 310 -14.11 -23.70 14.15
CA ALA A 310 -13.57 -22.37 13.91
C ALA A 310 -14.08 -21.78 12.58
N ILE A 311 -14.17 -22.58 11.51
CA ILE A 311 -14.78 -22.16 10.25
C ILE A 311 -16.23 -21.74 10.43
N GLN A 312 -17.01 -22.52 11.18
CA GLN A 312 -18.43 -22.19 11.43
C GLN A 312 -18.58 -20.91 12.26
N GLU A 313 -17.71 -20.70 13.22
CA GLU A 313 -17.64 -19.46 14.02
C GLU A 313 -17.30 -18.25 13.15
N GLN A 314 -16.30 -18.38 12.26
CA GLN A 314 -15.96 -17.34 11.28
C GLN A 314 -17.15 -16.98 10.38
N ILE A 315 -17.86 -17.99 9.85
CA ILE A 315 -19.05 -17.79 9.01
C ILE A 315 -20.16 -17.07 9.80
N ASN A 316 -20.44 -17.53 11.03
CA ASN A 316 -21.48 -16.95 11.88
C ASN A 316 -21.16 -15.49 12.24
N GLU A 317 -19.92 -15.19 12.54
CA GLU A 317 -19.45 -13.83 12.82
C GLU A 317 -19.69 -12.88 11.63
N LEU A 318 -19.34 -13.32 10.41
CA LEU A 318 -19.57 -12.53 9.21
C LEU A 318 -21.04 -12.30 8.95
N LEU A 319 -21.87 -13.33 9.10
CA LEU A 319 -23.30 -13.25 8.77
C LEU A 319 -24.13 -12.55 9.86
N ALA A 320 -23.63 -12.41 11.08
CA ALA A 320 -24.34 -11.75 12.18
C ALA A 320 -24.74 -10.30 11.87
N ASN A 321 -24.01 -9.62 10.99
CA ASN A 321 -24.26 -8.21 10.58
C ASN A 321 -24.82 -8.08 9.17
N VAL A 322 -25.12 -9.21 8.52
CA VAL A 322 -25.66 -9.20 7.17
C VAL A 322 -27.18 -8.96 7.24
N ASN A 323 -27.60 -7.77 6.83
CA ASN A 323 -29.02 -7.46 6.65
C ASN A 323 -29.40 -7.70 5.17
N PRO A 324 -30.29 -8.67 4.87
CA PRO A 324 -30.69 -8.97 3.50
C PRO A 324 -31.32 -7.79 2.72
N SER A 325 -31.89 -6.84 3.45
CA SER A 325 -32.58 -5.69 2.86
C SER A 325 -31.66 -4.50 2.53
N ASN A 326 -30.38 -4.52 2.90
CA ASN A 326 -29.48 -3.37 2.72
C ASN A 326 -28.15 -3.76 2.03
N ASN A 327 -28.24 -4.27 0.80
CA ASN A 327 -27.09 -4.75 0.03
C ASN A 327 -26.37 -3.67 -0.82
N ASN A 328 -26.79 -2.39 -0.72
CA ASN A 328 -26.33 -1.41 -1.70
C ASN A 328 -24.89 -0.89 -1.50
N GLU A 329 -24.34 -0.98 -0.28
CA GLU A 329 -23.07 -0.33 0.07
C GLU A 329 -22.11 -1.24 0.89
N GLY A 330 -22.27 -2.56 0.78
CA GLY A 330 -21.55 -3.52 1.63
C GLY A 330 -22.14 -3.63 3.03
N PHE A 331 -21.78 -4.71 3.76
CA PHE A 331 -22.40 -5.02 5.04
C PHE A 331 -21.78 -4.33 6.24
N TYR A 332 -20.55 -3.89 6.12
CA TYR A 332 -19.73 -3.50 7.28
C TYR A 332 -19.45 -2.00 7.36
N GLN A 333 -20.24 -1.17 6.68
CA GLN A 333 -20.04 0.29 6.64
C GLN A 333 -20.02 0.91 8.04
N THR A 334 -20.94 0.49 8.93
CA THR A 334 -20.96 0.99 10.31
C THR A 334 -19.73 0.55 11.11
N ALA A 335 -19.23 -0.67 10.88
CA ALA A 335 -18.02 -1.16 11.54
C ALA A 335 -16.79 -0.41 11.05
N TRP A 336 -16.68 -0.19 9.74
CA TRP A 336 -15.61 0.63 9.17
C TRP A 336 -15.64 2.07 9.67
N LYS A 337 -16.83 2.70 9.72
CA LYS A 337 -16.96 4.06 10.23
C LYS A 337 -16.48 4.20 11.68
N LYS A 338 -16.67 3.16 12.51
CA LYS A 338 -16.17 3.14 13.90
C LYS A 338 -14.66 2.96 13.98
N GLN A 339 -14.06 2.27 13.01
CA GLN A 339 -12.62 1.99 12.96
C GLN A 339 -11.84 3.21 12.45
N LEU A 340 -12.41 3.95 11.52
CA LEU A 340 -11.74 5.07 10.87
C LEU A 340 -11.81 6.34 11.74
N PRO A 341 -10.79 7.23 11.61
CA PRO A 341 -10.80 8.50 12.33
C PRO A 341 -11.96 9.40 11.91
N ASP A 342 -12.42 10.25 12.82
CA ASP A 342 -13.48 11.21 12.56
C ASP A 342 -12.92 12.51 11.98
N PHE A 343 -13.22 12.77 10.72
CA PHE A 343 -12.91 14.00 10.01
C PHE A 343 -14.16 14.85 9.71
N THR A 344 -15.24 14.70 10.49
CA THR A 344 -16.50 15.44 10.24
C THR A 344 -16.33 16.96 10.41
N ALA A 345 -15.37 17.40 11.24
CA ALA A 345 -15.03 18.81 11.42
C ALA A 345 -14.31 19.44 10.21
N GLU A 346 -13.76 18.63 9.27
CA GLU A 346 -13.13 19.17 8.07
C GLU A 346 -14.20 19.68 7.09
N LYS A 347 -14.07 20.97 6.73
CA LYS A 347 -15.02 21.65 5.83
C LYS A 347 -14.72 21.43 4.37
N ASP A 348 -13.47 21.18 4.04
CA ASP A 348 -13.02 20.90 2.71
C ASP A 348 -13.39 19.45 2.34
N GLN A 349 -14.36 19.29 1.44
CA GLN A 349 -14.90 17.97 1.10
C GLN A 349 -13.92 17.09 0.36
N ILE A 350 -13.00 17.66 -0.40
CA ILE A 350 -11.93 16.92 -1.09
C ILE A 350 -10.97 16.36 -0.04
N ILE A 351 -10.44 17.22 0.83
CA ILE A 351 -9.52 16.80 1.89
C ILE A 351 -10.20 15.80 2.82
N LYS A 352 -11.44 16.06 3.26
CA LYS A 352 -12.19 15.12 4.10
C LYS A 352 -12.30 13.73 3.47
N ARG A 353 -12.69 13.68 2.20
CA ARG A 353 -12.82 12.43 1.44
C ARG A 353 -11.49 11.69 1.36
N GLU A 354 -10.43 12.39 0.99
CA GLU A 354 -9.13 11.77 0.81
C GLU A 354 -8.49 11.32 2.11
N MET A 355 -8.62 12.08 3.18
CA MET A 355 -8.10 11.67 4.49
C MET A 355 -8.81 10.42 5.03
N LEU A 356 -10.13 10.31 4.82
CA LEU A 356 -10.89 9.09 5.13
C LEU A 356 -10.45 7.91 4.27
N TRP A 357 -10.24 8.15 2.98
CA TRP A 357 -9.81 7.12 2.03
C TRP A 357 -8.38 6.64 2.33
N ASN A 358 -7.48 7.56 2.63
CA ASN A 358 -6.10 7.24 3.01
C ASN A 358 -6.05 6.44 4.30
N ALA A 359 -6.78 6.84 5.32
CA ALA A 359 -6.89 6.08 6.57
C ALA A 359 -7.44 4.67 6.33
N TYR A 360 -8.51 4.54 5.51
CA TYR A 360 -9.05 3.24 5.13
C TYR A 360 -8.03 2.37 4.41
N THR A 361 -7.31 2.93 3.43
CA THR A 361 -6.36 2.14 2.64
C THR A 361 -5.21 1.63 3.50
N LEU A 362 -4.70 2.43 4.44
CA LEU A 362 -3.67 1.99 5.39
C LEU A 362 -4.17 0.84 6.28
N GLU A 363 -5.41 0.94 6.80
CA GLU A 363 -6.04 -0.14 7.58
C GLU A 363 -6.27 -1.41 6.74
N ALA A 364 -6.68 -1.26 5.48
CA ALA A 364 -6.90 -2.37 4.56
C ALA A 364 -5.60 -3.04 4.09
N MET A 365 -4.50 -2.29 4.02
CA MET A 365 -3.16 -2.80 3.72
C MET A 365 -2.52 -3.49 4.92
N ALA A 366 -2.92 -3.13 6.13
CA ALA A 366 -2.30 -3.67 7.34
C ALA A 366 -2.43 -5.19 7.40
N THR A 367 -1.33 -5.86 7.74
CA THR A 367 -1.17 -7.31 7.63
C THR A 367 -0.56 -7.87 8.90
N TYR A 368 -1.20 -8.89 9.49
CA TYR A 368 -0.67 -9.60 10.64
C TYR A 368 0.43 -10.57 10.21
N CYS A 369 1.59 -10.47 10.85
CA CYS A 369 2.70 -11.38 10.67
C CYS A 369 2.77 -12.35 11.86
N ALA A 370 2.35 -13.59 11.64
CA ALA A 370 2.24 -14.58 12.72
C ALA A 370 3.59 -14.97 13.35
N TYR A 371 4.68 -14.89 12.57
CA TYR A 371 6.02 -15.18 13.08
C TYR A 371 6.45 -14.20 14.17
N TYR A 372 6.17 -12.91 13.96
CA TYR A 372 6.49 -11.85 14.92
C TYR A 372 5.38 -11.59 15.93
N GLY A 373 4.15 -12.01 15.63
CA GLY A 373 2.97 -11.72 16.46
C GLY A 373 2.51 -10.26 16.37
N GLU A 374 2.95 -9.54 15.34
CA GLU A 374 2.68 -8.12 15.15
C GLU A 374 1.93 -7.86 13.82
N THR A 375 1.19 -6.76 13.78
CA THR A 375 0.54 -6.27 12.57
C THR A 375 1.32 -5.07 12.02
N ILE A 376 1.54 -5.06 10.72
CA ILE A 376 2.30 -4.02 10.03
C ILE A 376 1.52 -3.45 8.85
N ILE A 377 1.96 -2.29 8.38
CA ILE A 377 1.58 -1.78 7.06
C ILE A 377 2.76 -2.03 6.13
N PRO A 378 2.65 -2.93 5.14
CA PRO A 378 3.72 -3.19 4.20
C PRO A 378 3.94 -1.97 3.29
N GLN A 379 5.12 -1.87 2.69
CA GLN A 379 5.41 -0.81 1.72
C GLN A 379 4.41 -0.83 0.56
N GLY A 380 4.09 -2.01 0.04
CA GLY A 380 3.03 -2.17 -0.96
C GLY A 380 3.22 -3.36 -1.89
N THR A 381 2.29 -3.51 -2.82
CA THR A 381 2.27 -4.65 -3.76
C THR A 381 3.49 -4.68 -4.67
N ILE A 382 4.07 -3.54 -4.97
CA ILE A 382 5.29 -3.44 -5.79
C ILE A 382 6.45 -4.19 -5.14
N TYR A 383 6.55 -4.10 -3.83
CA TYR A 383 7.68 -4.63 -3.06
C TYR A 383 7.28 -5.85 -2.22
N ALA A 384 6.35 -5.66 -1.29
CA ALA A 384 6.05 -6.64 -0.25
C ALA A 384 5.25 -7.83 -0.77
N TYR A 385 4.16 -7.60 -1.51
CA TYR A 385 3.32 -8.71 -1.97
C TYR A 385 3.91 -9.46 -3.15
N HIS A 386 4.79 -8.83 -3.92
CA HIS A 386 5.49 -9.49 -5.00
C HIS A 386 6.55 -10.45 -4.50
N PHE A 387 7.34 -10.01 -3.54
CA PHE A 387 8.43 -10.78 -2.97
C PHE A 387 8.00 -11.59 -1.73
N GLY A 388 6.86 -11.29 -1.15
CA GLY A 388 6.40 -11.84 0.12
C GLY A 388 7.23 -11.35 1.29
N ASP A 389 7.84 -10.19 1.17
CA ASP A 389 8.72 -9.62 2.16
C ASP A 389 8.45 -8.13 2.40
N ASN A 390 9.11 -7.60 3.39
CA ASN A 390 9.20 -6.19 3.69
C ASN A 390 10.59 -5.74 3.28
N ILE A 391 10.71 -5.11 2.13
CA ILE A 391 12.02 -4.77 1.58
C ILE A 391 12.74 -3.75 2.45
N SER A 392 12.03 -2.79 3.05
CA SER A 392 12.66 -1.75 3.85
C SER A 392 11.88 -1.46 5.13
N ASN A 393 12.55 -1.57 6.26
CA ASN A 393 11.96 -1.23 7.56
C ASN A 393 11.66 0.26 7.70
N ARG A 394 12.40 1.14 7.03
CA ARG A 394 12.10 2.59 7.01
C ARG A 394 10.72 2.89 6.41
N ASP A 395 10.22 2.09 5.45
CA ASP A 395 8.93 2.32 4.83
C ASP A 395 7.79 1.97 5.77
N HIS A 396 7.93 0.91 6.56
CA HIS A 396 6.98 0.60 7.65
C HIS A 396 6.93 1.74 8.67
N LEU A 397 8.08 2.30 9.03
CA LEU A 397 8.18 3.42 9.96
C LEU A 397 7.54 4.69 9.39
N GLN A 398 7.69 4.97 8.10
CA GLN A 398 7.02 6.07 7.43
C GLN A 398 5.50 5.88 7.39
N ALA A 399 5.04 4.67 7.06
CA ALA A 399 3.61 4.35 7.09
C ALA A 399 3.01 4.45 8.50
N ALA A 400 3.81 4.24 9.55
CA ALA A 400 3.40 4.38 10.93
C ALA A 400 3.15 5.83 11.37
N LEU A 401 3.74 6.83 10.72
CA LEU A 401 3.62 8.24 11.13
C LEU A 401 2.16 8.72 11.31
N PRO A 402 1.25 8.58 10.33
CA PRO A 402 -0.14 8.97 10.51
C PRO A 402 -0.88 8.08 11.50
N VAL A 403 -0.58 6.78 11.57
CA VAL A 403 -1.28 5.89 12.48
C VAL A 403 -0.88 6.05 13.94
N CYS A 404 0.23 6.75 14.25
CA CYS A 404 0.50 7.26 15.60
C CYS A 404 -0.66 8.12 16.15
N TYR A 405 -1.43 8.76 15.27
CA TYR A 405 -2.59 9.57 15.64
C TYR A 405 -3.91 8.80 15.50
N THR A 406 -4.05 8.00 14.44
CA THR A 406 -5.34 7.39 14.05
C THR A 406 -5.54 6.01 14.64
N ASN A 407 -4.45 5.24 14.81
CA ASN A 407 -4.47 3.88 15.40
C ASN A 407 -3.16 3.60 16.16
N PRO A 408 -2.99 4.16 17.38
CA PRO A 408 -1.75 4.02 18.16
C PRO A 408 -1.31 2.58 18.41
N ASN A 409 -2.24 1.64 18.49
CA ASN A 409 -1.91 0.22 18.69
C ASN A 409 -1.23 -0.36 17.45
N LEU A 410 -1.67 0.01 16.27
CA LEU A 410 -1.02 -0.39 15.02
C LEU A 410 0.37 0.26 14.89
N ALA A 411 0.50 1.53 15.23
CA ALA A 411 1.81 2.20 15.27
C ALA A 411 2.78 1.50 16.21
N LYS A 412 2.34 1.15 17.43
CA LYS A 412 3.14 0.41 18.41
C LYS A 412 3.56 -0.97 17.87
N SER A 413 2.64 -1.66 17.22
CA SER A 413 2.91 -2.97 16.60
C SER A 413 3.99 -2.86 15.51
N ILE A 414 3.92 -1.85 14.66
CA ILE A 414 4.94 -1.60 13.63
C ILE A 414 6.31 -1.30 14.26
N ILE A 415 6.35 -0.45 15.30
CA ILE A 415 7.61 -0.12 15.99
C ILE A 415 8.23 -1.38 16.61
N ARG A 416 7.41 -2.23 17.27
CA ARG A 416 7.87 -3.51 17.83
C ARG A 416 8.38 -4.46 16.75
N TYR A 417 7.70 -4.53 15.62
CA TYR A 417 8.11 -5.33 14.47
C TYR A 417 9.49 -4.91 13.94
N VAL A 418 9.75 -3.61 13.80
CA VAL A 418 11.08 -3.12 13.36
C VAL A 418 12.16 -3.43 14.39
N ILE A 419 11.86 -3.32 15.69
CA ILE A 419 12.78 -3.74 16.75
C ILE A 419 13.14 -5.22 16.59
N MET A 420 12.18 -6.08 16.28
CA MET A 420 12.39 -7.52 16.09
C MET A 420 13.25 -7.86 14.85
N HIS A 421 13.46 -6.90 13.96
CA HIS A 421 14.41 -7.00 12.84
C HIS A 421 15.80 -6.46 13.17
N SER A 422 16.04 -6.02 14.39
CA SER A 422 17.29 -5.40 14.79
C SER A 422 18.22 -6.41 15.46
N GLU A 423 19.51 -6.24 15.24
CA GLU A 423 20.55 -6.98 15.93
C GLU A 423 20.88 -6.34 17.29
N THR A 424 21.61 -7.07 18.12
CA THR A 424 21.99 -6.63 19.48
C THR A 424 22.95 -5.44 19.48
N ASP A 425 23.71 -5.24 18.41
CA ASP A 425 24.60 -4.10 18.22
C ASP A 425 23.89 -2.81 17.78
N GLY A 426 22.60 -2.90 17.44
CA GLY A 426 21.79 -1.77 17.01
C GLY A 426 21.64 -1.65 15.49
N GLU A 427 22.11 -2.63 14.71
CA GLU A 427 21.78 -2.69 13.29
C GLU A 427 20.31 -3.02 13.10
N ILE A 428 19.56 -2.17 12.41
CA ILE A 428 18.24 -2.49 11.88
C ILE A 428 18.42 -3.16 10.52
N LYS A 429 17.92 -4.39 10.36
CA LYS A 429 18.00 -5.09 9.08
C LYS A 429 17.18 -4.36 8.04
N ARG A 430 17.64 -4.34 6.79
CA ARG A 430 16.93 -3.69 5.69
C ARG A 430 15.49 -4.21 5.54
N GLY A 431 15.28 -5.51 5.69
CA GLY A 431 13.96 -6.12 5.62
C GLY A 431 14.01 -7.61 5.83
N ASP A 432 12.86 -8.26 5.77
CA ASP A 432 12.74 -9.71 5.83
C ASP A 432 11.62 -10.26 4.95
N ALA A 433 11.51 -11.57 4.86
CA ALA A 433 10.48 -12.26 4.10
C ALA A 433 9.16 -12.49 4.89
N GLY A 434 8.90 -11.72 5.94
CA GLY A 434 7.69 -11.81 6.76
C GLY A 434 7.58 -13.06 7.64
N ASN A 435 8.51 -13.98 7.54
CA ASN A 435 8.55 -15.26 8.24
C ASN A 435 9.85 -15.48 9.01
N GLY A 436 10.58 -14.42 9.31
CA GLY A 436 11.83 -14.43 10.04
C GLY A 436 13.07 -14.70 9.18
N CYS A 437 12.93 -14.80 7.86
CA CYS A 437 14.06 -14.93 6.97
C CYS A 437 14.59 -13.57 6.54
N THR A 438 15.73 -13.19 7.09
CA THR A 438 16.43 -11.99 6.67
C THR A 438 17.57 -12.39 5.74
N PRO A 439 17.55 -12.02 4.46
CA PRO A 439 18.64 -12.33 3.57
C PRO A 439 19.91 -11.62 4.03
N PRO A 440 21.09 -12.28 4.00
CA PRO A 440 22.34 -11.60 4.27
C PRO A 440 22.54 -10.51 3.23
N SER A 441 22.69 -9.27 3.69
CA SER A 441 22.95 -8.13 2.82
C SER A 441 24.29 -7.51 3.16
N LEU A 442 25.16 -7.39 2.17
CA LEU A 442 26.34 -6.55 2.22
C LEU A 442 26.01 -5.08 2.01
N TYR A 443 24.75 -4.81 1.62
CA TYR A 443 24.23 -3.48 1.40
C TYR A 443 23.72 -2.90 2.72
N LYS A 444 24.36 -1.82 3.18
CA LYS A 444 24.05 -1.14 4.45
C LYS A 444 23.43 0.22 4.17
N GLU A 445 22.20 0.39 4.60
CA GLU A 445 21.50 1.68 4.61
C GLU A 445 21.90 2.47 5.86
N SER A 446 21.89 3.78 5.76
CA SER A 446 22.41 4.66 6.82
C SER A 446 21.34 5.49 7.52
N ASP A 447 20.08 5.33 7.17
CA ASP A 447 18.98 6.18 7.65
C ASP A 447 17.92 5.43 8.48
N GLU A 448 17.99 4.12 8.57
CA GLU A 448 17.02 3.28 9.30
C GLU A 448 16.83 3.73 10.76
N GLN A 449 17.92 3.97 11.49
CA GLN A 449 17.84 4.44 12.88
C GLN A 449 17.20 5.84 12.97
N LEU A 450 17.43 6.69 11.99
CA LEU A 450 16.86 8.04 11.97
C LEU A 450 15.35 8.00 11.74
N TYR A 451 14.86 7.15 10.82
CA TYR A 451 13.44 6.90 10.64
C TYR A 451 12.81 6.30 11.90
N PHE A 452 13.50 5.37 12.56
CA PHE A 452 13.04 4.81 13.82
C PHE A 452 12.87 5.88 14.90
N PHE A 453 13.87 6.74 15.11
CA PHE A 453 13.82 7.84 16.08
C PHE A 453 12.68 8.83 15.74
N ASN A 454 12.48 9.12 14.46
CA ASN A 454 11.38 9.98 14.02
C ASN A 454 10.01 9.39 14.40
N THR A 455 9.77 8.13 14.04
CA THR A 455 8.49 7.47 14.28
C THR A 455 8.23 7.24 15.76
N LEU A 456 9.24 6.82 16.53
CA LEU A 456 9.11 6.68 17.97
C LEU A 456 8.83 8.02 18.66
N SER A 457 9.53 9.10 18.26
CA SER A 457 9.26 10.42 18.82
C SER A 457 7.83 10.89 18.52
N GLN A 458 7.32 10.59 17.33
CA GLN A 458 5.95 10.89 16.95
C GLN A 458 4.94 10.05 17.75
N TYR A 459 5.22 8.75 17.91
CA TYR A 459 4.39 7.85 18.73
C TYR A 459 4.30 8.34 20.18
N LEU A 460 5.44 8.62 20.83
CA LEU A 460 5.47 9.12 22.19
C LEU A 460 4.77 10.49 22.29
N ALA A 461 4.96 11.36 21.31
CA ALA A 461 4.34 12.70 21.30
C ALA A 461 2.82 12.64 21.18
N SER A 462 2.26 11.75 20.36
CA SER A 462 0.82 11.63 20.14
C SER A 462 0.12 10.85 21.26
N THR A 463 0.74 9.77 21.76
CA THR A 463 0.11 8.81 22.68
C THR A 463 0.39 9.08 24.16
N LYS A 464 1.56 9.68 24.48
CA LYS A 464 2.11 9.77 25.84
C LYS A 464 2.37 8.41 26.51
N ASP A 465 2.50 7.34 25.70
CA ASP A 465 2.80 5.99 26.19
C ASP A 465 4.29 5.85 26.53
N TYR A 466 4.73 6.54 27.55
CA TYR A 466 6.12 6.45 28.03
C TYR A 466 6.42 5.10 28.70
N ALA A 467 5.39 4.33 29.06
CA ALA A 467 5.56 2.98 29.61
C ALA A 467 6.22 2.05 28.58
N PHE A 468 5.99 2.29 27.29
CA PHE A 468 6.62 1.54 26.20
C PHE A 468 8.16 1.53 26.28
N LEU A 469 8.79 2.60 26.78
CA LEU A 469 10.24 2.65 26.93
C LEU A 469 10.80 1.59 27.90
N ASN A 470 9.96 1.05 28.78
CA ASN A 470 10.30 0.01 29.76
C ASN A 470 9.84 -1.40 29.34
N GLU A 471 9.12 -1.52 28.22
CA GLU A 471 8.72 -2.82 27.69
C GLU A 471 9.94 -3.59 27.17
N LYS A 472 9.84 -4.91 27.25
CA LYS A 472 10.82 -5.82 26.64
C LYS A 472 10.34 -6.27 25.28
N VAL A 473 11.19 -6.09 24.27
CA VAL A 473 10.96 -6.59 22.91
C VAL A 473 12.18 -7.43 22.53
N TRP A 474 11.94 -8.59 21.94
CA TRP A 474 13.03 -9.46 21.50
C TRP A 474 13.65 -8.95 20.19
N LEU A 475 14.93 -9.28 20.02
CA LEU A 475 15.73 -8.88 18.87
C LEU A 475 15.96 -10.07 17.95
N TYR A 476 16.37 -9.81 16.75
CA TYR A 476 16.76 -10.83 15.77
C TYR A 476 17.96 -11.66 16.25
N PRO A 477 18.00 -12.97 16.02
CA PRO A 477 16.88 -13.79 15.50
C PRO A 477 15.87 -14.16 16.61
N ALA A 478 14.61 -14.36 16.20
CA ALA A 478 13.47 -14.60 17.12
C ALA A 478 13.66 -15.78 18.10
N GLU A 479 14.49 -16.77 17.73
CA GLU A 479 14.78 -17.91 18.60
C GLU A 479 15.42 -17.51 19.91
N ASN A 480 16.12 -16.41 19.94
CA ASN A 480 16.75 -15.93 21.16
C ASN A 480 15.75 -15.51 22.22
N LYS A 481 14.53 -15.09 21.85
CA LYS A 481 13.41 -14.63 22.70
C LYS A 481 13.83 -13.88 23.98
N LYS A 482 15.07 -13.47 24.06
CA LYS A 482 15.60 -12.60 25.11
C LYS A 482 15.16 -11.19 24.80
N GLY A 483 14.04 -10.78 25.41
CA GLY A 483 13.60 -9.41 25.30
C GLY A 483 14.61 -8.45 25.93
N GLU A 484 14.93 -7.39 25.20
CA GLU A 484 15.67 -6.24 25.71
C GLU A 484 14.71 -5.07 25.94
N VAL A 485 15.00 -4.26 26.94
CA VAL A 485 14.20 -3.07 27.26
C VAL A 485 14.32 -2.04 26.12
N VAL A 486 13.21 -1.49 25.65
CA VAL A 486 13.18 -0.56 24.52
C VAL A 486 14.15 0.61 24.69
N LEU A 487 14.27 1.16 25.91
CA LEU A 487 15.23 2.24 26.17
C LEU A 487 16.68 1.80 25.94
N ASN A 488 17.04 0.55 26.23
CA ASN A 488 18.38 0.04 25.95
C ASN A 488 18.58 -0.19 24.46
N ILE A 489 17.55 -0.64 23.77
CA ILE A 489 17.55 -0.76 22.29
C ILE A 489 17.82 0.61 21.66
N LEU A 490 17.16 1.68 22.14
CA LEU A 490 17.43 3.04 21.70
C LEU A 490 18.88 3.48 21.91
N LYS A 491 19.46 3.10 23.04
CA LYS A 491 20.88 3.37 23.29
C LYS A 491 21.77 2.66 22.26
N ASN A 492 21.47 1.39 21.93
CA ASN A 492 22.20 0.63 20.93
C ASN A 492 22.05 1.22 19.53
N TYR A 493 20.84 1.65 19.14
CA TYR A 493 20.59 2.35 17.86
C TYR A 493 21.39 3.64 17.75
N PHE A 494 21.46 4.40 18.86
CA PHE A 494 22.25 5.61 18.86
C PHE A 494 23.75 5.31 18.77
N VAL A 495 24.25 4.29 19.48
CA VAL A 495 25.66 3.84 19.39
C VAL A 495 25.97 3.41 17.96
N TYR A 496 25.12 2.62 17.34
CA TYR A 496 25.27 2.19 15.95
C TYR A 496 25.33 3.39 14.97
N LEU A 497 24.42 4.34 15.12
CA LEU A 497 24.43 5.57 14.31
C LEU A 497 25.72 6.37 14.50
N ARG A 498 26.21 6.50 15.76
CA ARG A 498 27.38 7.30 16.09
C ARG A 498 28.67 6.63 15.66
N ASP A 499 28.82 5.33 15.90
CA ASP A 499 30.10 4.61 15.83
C ASP A 499 30.23 3.78 14.54
N GLU A 500 29.18 3.04 14.13
CA GLU A 500 29.22 2.16 12.95
C GLU A 500 28.92 2.94 11.66
N ILE A 501 27.81 3.69 11.63
CA ILE A 501 27.54 4.59 10.51
C ILE A 501 28.57 5.72 10.57
N GLY A 502 28.62 6.42 11.68
CA GLY A 502 29.62 7.43 11.97
C GLY A 502 29.50 8.70 11.13
N ARG A 503 30.50 9.54 11.25
CA ARG A 503 30.63 10.80 10.48
C ARG A 503 31.86 10.75 9.60
N GLY A 504 31.79 11.45 8.46
CA GLY A 504 32.93 11.55 7.54
C GLY A 504 33.86 12.70 7.88
N SER A 505 34.79 12.98 6.98
CA SER A 505 35.84 14.00 7.17
C SER A 505 35.33 15.44 7.21
N ASN A 506 34.12 15.68 6.68
CA ASN A 506 33.44 16.97 6.74
C ASN A 506 32.56 17.10 7.99
N GLY A 507 32.48 16.06 8.82
CA GLY A 507 31.71 16.02 10.04
C GLY A 507 30.21 15.71 9.85
N LEU A 508 29.77 15.42 8.63
CA LEU A 508 28.40 15.03 8.32
C LEU A 508 28.22 13.52 8.53
N VAL A 509 26.98 13.08 8.72
CA VAL A 509 26.64 11.65 8.86
C VAL A 509 26.97 10.93 7.55
N LYS A 510 27.63 9.78 7.63
CA LYS A 510 27.96 8.99 6.44
C LYS A 510 26.71 8.47 5.74
N MET A 511 26.86 8.21 4.44
CA MET A 511 25.79 7.65 3.60
C MET A 511 25.84 6.12 3.51
N LEU A 512 27.00 5.51 3.75
CA LEU A 512 27.25 4.09 3.50
C LEU A 512 26.87 3.70 2.06
N ASN A 513 26.14 2.60 1.86
CA ASN A 513 25.70 2.20 0.52
C ASN A 513 24.58 3.10 -0.01
N SER A 514 23.67 3.52 0.87
CA SER A 514 22.59 4.48 0.55
C SER A 514 22.07 5.15 1.83
N ASP A 515 21.40 6.27 1.63
CA ASP A 515 20.37 6.81 2.50
C ASP A 515 19.00 6.53 1.85
N TRP A 516 18.03 7.43 1.92
CA TRP A 516 16.72 7.29 1.28
C TRP A 516 16.80 6.89 -0.20
N SER A 517 17.80 7.40 -0.93
CA SER A 517 17.97 7.13 -2.36
C SER A 517 18.82 5.86 -2.58
N ASP A 518 18.18 4.75 -2.81
CA ASP A 518 18.83 3.46 -3.08
C ASP A 518 19.63 3.46 -4.40
N SER A 519 19.20 4.28 -5.35
CA SER A 519 19.84 4.39 -6.66
C SER A 519 20.87 5.51 -6.77
N PHE A 520 21.18 6.23 -5.69
CA PHE A 520 22.10 7.36 -5.75
C PHE A 520 23.48 6.99 -6.30
N PHE A 521 23.91 5.76 -6.04
CA PHE A 521 25.17 5.18 -6.55
C PHE A 521 24.90 4.09 -7.60
N HIS A 522 23.96 4.34 -8.47
CA HIS A 522 23.40 3.38 -9.43
C HIS A 522 24.44 2.53 -10.18
N GLU A 523 25.58 3.08 -10.53
CA GLU A 523 26.65 2.38 -11.25
C GLU A 523 27.62 1.61 -10.34
N ASN A 524 27.47 1.73 -9.01
CA ASN A 524 28.40 1.18 -8.04
C ASN A 524 27.70 0.22 -7.08
N SER A 525 27.73 -1.08 -7.38
CA SER A 525 27.22 -2.11 -6.48
C SER A 525 28.28 -3.22 -6.29
N PRO A 526 28.89 -3.36 -5.09
CA PRO A 526 28.71 -2.52 -3.91
C PRO A 526 29.25 -1.11 -4.12
N ASN A 527 28.68 -0.12 -3.39
CA ASN A 527 29.05 1.27 -3.53
C ASN A 527 30.51 1.54 -3.13
N VAL A 528 31.33 1.97 -4.09
CA VAL A 528 32.76 2.28 -3.85
C VAL A 528 32.97 3.50 -2.94
N TYR A 529 31.97 4.33 -2.76
CA TYR A 529 32.00 5.50 -1.89
C TYR A 529 31.46 5.23 -0.48
N ALA A 530 31.03 3.98 -0.15
CA ALA A 530 30.42 3.65 1.13
C ALA A 530 31.21 4.09 2.35
N ALA A 531 32.55 4.00 2.27
CA ALA A 531 33.44 4.41 3.36
C ALA A 531 33.58 5.93 3.51
N THR A 532 33.33 6.72 2.46
CA THR A 532 33.69 8.15 2.40
C THR A 532 32.53 9.10 2.13
N ALA A 533 31.43 8.59 1.56
CA ALA A 533 30.26 9.43 1.24
C ALA A 533 29.58 9.92 2.52
N GLU A 534 29.17 11.19 2.50
CA GLU A 534 28.46 11.84 3.62
C GLU A 534 27.11 12.38 3.13
N SER A 535 26.05 12.08 3.88
CA SER A 535 24.68 12.46 3.55
C SER A 535 24.28 13.78 4.21
N HIS A 536 23.90 14.76 3.40
CA HIS A 536 23.24 15.95 3.91
C HIS A 536 21.85 15.64 4.44
N LEU A 537 21.12 14.69 3.81
CA LEU A 537 19.83 14.24 4.31
C LEU A 537 19.92 13.69 5.73
N ASN A 538 20.80 12.70 5.97
CA ASN A 538 20.95 12.12 7.32
C ASN A 538 21.35 13.18 8.35
N SER A 539 22.20 14.12 7.95
CA SER A 539 22.66 15.19 8.84
C SER A 539 21.50 16.13 9.22
N VAL A 540 20.66 16.56 8.27
CA VAL A 540 19.47 17.38 8.61
C VAL A 540 18.41 16.58 9.35
N MET A 541 18.30 15.26 9.13
CA MET A 541 17.43 14.39 9.93
C MET A 541 17.85 14.37 11.39
N VAL A 542 19.15 14.24 11.70
CA VAL A 542 19.64 14.38 13.08
C VAL A 542 19.23 15.71 13.69
N LEU A 543 19.39 16.82 12.95
CA LEU A 543 19.07 18.16 13.45
C LEU A 543 17.57 18.39 13.66
N ALA A 544 16.71 17.76 12.88
CA ALA A 544 15.27 17.90 12.94
C ALA A 544 14.61 16.93 13.95
N ILE A 545 15.11 15.69 14.04
CA ILE A 545 14.48 14.59 14.77
C ILE A 545 14.94 14.55 16.23
N PHE A 546 16.24 14.71 16.51
CA PHE A 546 16.77 14.59 17.87
C PHE A 546 16.12 15.55 18.86
N PRO A 547 15.83 16.83 18.53
CA PRO A 547 15.11 17.72 19.45
C PRO A 547 13.73 17.18 19.88
N LYS A 548 13.01 16.52 18.95
CA LYS A 548 11.70 15.92 19.23
C LYS A 548 11.86 14.72 20.17
N LEU A 549 12.79 13.81 19.85
CA LEU A 549 13.09 12.63 20.66
C LEU A 549 13.56 13.02 22.08
N ILE A 550 14.49 13.95 22.19
CA ILE A 550 15.00 14.46 23.48
C ILE A 550 13.85 15.04 24.31
N THR A 551 12.95 15.79 23.68
CA THR A 551 11.79 16.36 24.34
C THR A 551 10.90 15.28 24.95
N GLU A 552 10.59 14.21 24.19
CA GLU A 552 9.74 13.14 24.70
C GLU A 552 10.47 12.26 25.74
N LEU A 553 11.77 12.00 25.58
CA LEU A 553 12.57 11.31 26.60
C LEU A 553 12.60 12.10 27.93
N LYS A 554 12.74 13.44 27.88
CA LYS A 554 12.64 14.30 29.08
C LYS A 554 11.26 14.24 29.73
N LYS A 555 10.20 14.25 28.93
CA LYS A 555 8.80 14.13 29.42
C LYS A 555 8.51 12.77 30.05
N SER A 556 9.21 11.70 29.63
CA SER A 556 9.05 10.36 30.22
C SER A 556 9.44 10.30 31.69
N LYS A 557 10.27 11.25 32.16
CA LYS A 557 10.86 11.30 33.52
C LYS A 557 11.60 9.99 33.90
N ASN A 558 12.03 9.21 32.92
CA ASN A 558 12.80 8.00 33.16
C ASN A 558 14.28 8.38 33.44
N PRO A 559 14.81 8.14 34.66
CA PRO A 559 16.17 8.54 35.01
C PRO A 559 17.24 7.82 34.17
N GLU A 560 16.95 6.61 33.69
CA GLU A 560 17.86 5.85 32.83
C GLU A 560 18.00 6.44 31.43
N ALA A 561 17.11 7.34 31.01
CA ALA A 561 17.20 8.06 29.75
C ALA A 561 18.24 9.23 29.80
N THR A 562 18.66 9.66 30.98
CA THR A 562 19.50 10.86 31.15
C THR A 562 20.82 10.77 30.36
N ALA A 563 21.49 9.64 30.42
CA ALA A 563 22.75 9.45 29.68
C ALA A 563 22.54 9.49 28.16
N LEU A 564 21.44 8.90 27.67
CA LEU A 564 21.09 8.93 26.25
C LEU A 564 20.74 10.36 25.81
N ILE A 565 19.98 11.11 26.61
CA ILE A 565 19.63 12.52 26.34
C ILE A 565 20.89 13.35 26.14
N ILE A 566 21.84 13.26 27.07
CA ILE A 566 23.12 14.00 27.00
C ILE A 566 23.89 13.61 25.74
N ALA A 567 23.95 12.33 25.42
CA ALA A 567 24.66 11.83 24.26
C ALA A 567 24.04 12.31 22.93
N LEU A 568 22.69 12.32 22.83
CA LEU A 568 21.96 12.86 21.68
C LEU A 568 22.17 14.38 21.52
N GLU A 569 22.16 15.14 22.64
CA GLU A 569 22.42 16.59 22.63
C GLU A 569 23.83 16.91 22.12
N ASN A 570 24.86 16.19 22.60
CA ASN A 570 26.24 16.38 22.18
C ASN A 570 26.44 16.02 20.70
N TYR A 571 25.95 14.87 20.27
CA TYR A 571 26.07 14.45 18.87
C TYR A 571 25.36 15.42 17.93
N ARG A 572 24.13 15.86 18.29
CA ARG A 572 23.40 16.87 17.53
C ARG A 572 24.20 18.18 17.43
N LYS A 573 24.83 18.63 18.51
CA LYS A 573 25.67 19.85 18.50
C LYS A 573 26.81 19.72 17.51
N GLU A 574 27.54 18.62 17.54
CA GLU A 574 28.67 18.35 16.63
C GLU A 574 28.23 18.32 15.16
N VAL A 575 27.11 17.63 14.84
CA VAL A 575 26.55 17.60 13.49
C VAL A 575 26.05 18.99 13.07
N SER A 576 25.46 19.76 13.99
CA SER A 576 24.99 21.13 13.74
C SER A 576 26.13 22.07 13.36
N GLU A 577 27.22 22.05 14.12
CA GLU A 577 28.41 22.87 13.84
C GLU A 577 28.99 22.56 12.45
N ALA A 578 29.12 21.26 12.13
CA ALA A 578 29.62 20.81 10.83
C ALA A 578 28.66 21.18 9.69
N TYR A 579 27.38 20.89 9.86
CA TYR A 579 26.37 21.14 8.83
C TYR A 579 26.21 22.61 8.51
N PHE A 580 26.05 23.49 9.51
CA PHE A 580 25.85 24.92 9.26
C PHE A 580 27.11 25.62 8.76
N LYS A 581 28.32 25.14 9.14
CA LYS A 581 29.56 25.57 8.50
C LYS A 581 29.59 25.22 7.03
N ASP A 582 29.14 24.02 6.66
CA ASP A 582 29.05 23.58 5.26
C ASP A 582 27.92 24.29 4.51
N PHE A 583 26.74 24.43 5.11
CA PHE A 583 25.55 25.04 4.51
C PHE A 583 25.78 26.52 4.19
N GLY A 584 26.36 27.28 5.16
CA GLY A 584 26.64 28.70 4.99
C GLY A 584 25.40 29.51 4.59
N ASN A 585 25.57 30.35 3.58
CA ASN A 585 24.48 31.21 3.05
C ASN A 585 23.76 30.62 1.82
N ARG A 586 23.94 29.34 1.51
CA ARG A 586 23.28 28.72 0.36
C ARG A 586 21.76 28.75 0.51
N LYS A 587 21.05 28.89 -0.60
CA LYS A 587 19.58 28.94 -0.64
C LYS A 587 18.91 27.56 -0.56
N PHE A 588 19.68 26.47 -0.57
CA PHE A 588 19.24 25.09 -0.42
C PHE A 588 20.39 24.21 0.05
N SER A 589 20.07 23.07 0.67
CA SER A 589 21.08 22.09 1.09
C SER A 589 21.66 21.36 -0.11
N ALA A 590 22.96 21.13 -0.10
CA ALA A 590 23.59 20.18 -1.01
C ALA A 590 23.03 18.75 -0.74
N ARG A 591 23.31 17.81 -1.64
CA ARG A 591 22.83 16.44 -1.53
C ARG A 591 23.80 15.53 -0.76
N ALA A 592 25.07 15.52 -1.14
CA ALA A 592 26.07 14.63 -0.53
C ALA A 592 27.50 15.09 -0.79
N TYR A 593 28.44 14.61 0.03
CA TYR A 593 29.84 14.43 -0.37
C TYR A 593 30.04 13.00 -0.85
N LEU A 594 30.65 12.79 -2.01
CA LEU A 594 30.96 11.45 -2.52
C LEU A 594 32.28 10.94 -1.92
N ASN A 595 33.28 11.78 -1.94
CA ASN A 595 34.56 11.57 -1.27
C ASN A 595 34.97 12.89 -0.63
N HIS A 596 35.82 12.87 0.34
CA HIS A 596 36.22 13.99 1.21
C HIS A 596 36.06 15.42 0.66
N ARG A 597 36.06 15.62 -0.66
CA ARG A 597 36.04 16.96 -1.33
C ARG A 597 34.93 17.12 -2.36
N LYS A 598 34.51 16.06 -3.03
CA LYS A 598 33.55 16.16 -4.12
C LYS A 598 32.13 16.27 -3.58
N LYS A 599 31.61 17.49 -3.58
CA LYS A 599 30.24 17.81 -3.17
C LYS A 599 29.27 17.64 -4.36
N TYR A 600 28.12 17.09 -4.10
CA TYR A 600 27.06 16.80 -5.08
C TYR A 600 25.81 17.60 -4.76
N GLY A 601 25.07 18.04 -5.78
CA GLY A 601 23.83 18.81 -5.60
C GLY A 601 24.06 20.20 -5.00
N ILE A 602 25.13 20.89 -5.41
CA ILE A 602 25.41 22.28 -5.02
C ILE A 602 24.82 23.31 -6.00
N ASP A 603 24.66 22.90 -7.23
CA ASP A 603 24.17 23.64 -8.38
C ASP A 603 22.87 23.07 -8.98
N ASN A 604 22.32 22.07 -8.32
CA ASN A 604 21.13 21.33 -8.74
C ASN A 604 20.31 21.00 -7.49
N VAL A 605 19.13 21.56 -7.35
CA VAL A 605 18.27 21.32 -6.19
C VAL A 605 17.85 19.87 -6.18
N CYS A 606 18.18 19.18 -5.06
CA CYS A 606 17.74 17.85 -4.70
C CYS A 606 16.77 17.95 -3.53
N ILE A 607 15.60 17.34 -3.62
CA ILE A 607 14.52 17.50 -2.62
C ILE A 607 14.84 16.84 -1.27
N GLU A 608 15.61 15.75 -1.25
CA GLU A 608 15.75 14.85 -0.11
C GLU A 608 16.10 15.58 1.20
N PRO A 609 17.13 16.44 1.28
CA PRO A 609 17.45 17.10 2.52
C PRO A 609 16.50 18.28 2.85
N GLN A 610 15.76 18.82 1.86
CA GLN A 610 15.07 20.09 2.06
C GLN A 610 13.91 19.99 3.05
N GLY A 611 13.16 18.89 3.03
CA GLY A 611 12.03 18.71 3.92
C GLY A 611 12.43 18.72 5.41
N TYR A 612 13.47 17.96 5.77
CA TYR A 612 13.98 17.95 7.14
C TYR A 612 14.76 19.23 7.50
N LEU A 613 15.44 19.86 6.54
CA LEU A 613 16.06 21.16 6.75
C LEU A 613 15.04 22.21 7.24
N LEU A 614 13.85 22.26 6.63
CA LEU A 614 12.77 23.17 7.03
C LEU A 614 12.17 22.81 8.41
N GLN A 615 12.35 21.58 8.89
CA GLN A 615 11.90 21.16 10.21
C GLN A 615 12.90 21.48 11.33
N ILE A 616 14.13 21.91 11.03
CA ILE A 616 15.14 22.25 12.06
C ILE A 616 14.64 23.43 12.90
N PRO A 617 14.52 23.28 14.24
CA PRO A 617 14.00 24.34 15.09
C PRO A 617 14.92 25.57 15.17
N ASP A 618 16.24 25.40 15.00
CA ASP A 618 17.23 26.47 15.10
C ASP A 618 17.25 27.41 13.90
N LEU A 619 16.59 27.06 12.79
CA LEU A 619 16.43 27.96 11.65
C LEU A 619 15.31 28.97 11.88
N SER A 620 15.62 30.27 11.67
CA SER A 620 14.61 31.31 11.73
C SER A 620 13.52 31.12 10.66
N ILE A 621 12.30 31.57 10.96
CA ILE A 621 11.16 31.54 10.02
C ILE A 621 11.51 32.25 8.72
N SER A 622 12.19 33.40 8.78
CA SER A 622 12.61 34.13 7.58
C SER A 622 13.54 33.27 6.70
N ARG A 623 14.50 32.57 7.33
CA ARG A 623 15.42 31.70 6.60
C ARG A 623 14.72 30.47 5.99
N LYS A 624 13.79 29.87 6.70
CA LYS A 624 12.95 28.77 6.19
C LYS A 624 12.14 29.23 4.97
N LYS A 625 11.53 30.40 5.01
CA LYS A 625 10.78 30.98 3.88
C LYS A 625 11.69 31.24 2.66
N GLU A 626 12.87 31.78 2.87
CA GLU A 626 13.83 32.02 1.78
C GLU A 626 14.23 30.69 1.07
N ILE A 627 14.61 29.68 1.87
CA ILE A 627 14.96 28.35 1.38
C ILE A 627 13.78 27.74 0.59
N TYR A 628 12.60 27.72 1.21
CA TYR A 628 11.41 27.15 0.60
C TYR A 628 11.04 27.81 -0.74
N GLN A 629 11.02 29.14 -0.79
CA GLN A 629 10.70 29.84 -2.02
C GLN A 629 11.68 29.54 -3.16
N TYR A 630 12.97 29.44 -2.83
CA TYR A 630 13.97 29.04 -3.81
C TYR A 630 13.74 27.63 -4.32
N VAL A 631 13.59 26.66 -3.41
CA VAL A 631 13.33 25.25 -3.73
C VAL A 631 12.04 25.12 -4.57
N LYS A 632 10.94 25.79 -4.14
CA LYS A 632 9.67 25.82 -4.87
C LYS A 632 9.85 26.31 -6.31
N SER A 633 10.63 27.37 -6.51
CA SER A 633 10.87 27.92 -7.86
C SER A 633 11.60 26.95 -8.79
N LYS A 634 12.36 25.99 -8.26
CA LYS A 634 13.23 25.10 -9.02
C LYS A 634 12.61 23.74 -9.34
N ILE A 635 11.90 23.15 -8.39
CA ILE A 635 11.44 21.77 -8.51
C ILE A 635 9.93 21.58 -8.35
N TYR A 636 9.18 22.65 -8.00
CA TYR A 636 7.72 22.62 -7.93
C TYR A 636 7.07 23.41 -9.05
N SER A 637 7.48 24.67 -9.28
CA SER A 637 6.80 25.56 -10.24
C SER A 637 6.69 25.01 -11.67
N PRO A 638 7.61 24.16 -12.15
CA PRO A 638 7.46 23.53 -13.46
C PRO A 638 6.53 22.31 -13.46
N GLU A 639 6.05 21.84 -12.29
CA GLU A 639 5.30 20.60 -12.15
C GLU A 639 3.80 20.85 -11.97
N LYS A 640 2.99 19.77 -12.07
CA LYS A 640 1.54 19.82 -11.97
C LYS A 640 1.00 19.23 -10.67
N ILE A 641 1.71 18.25 -10.13
CA ILE A 641 1.21 17.37 -9.06
C ILE A 641 2.15 17.26 -7.87
N GLY A 642 3.18 18.08 -7.77
CA GLY A 642 4.09 18.09 -6.63
C GLY A 642 5.50 18.54 -6.93
N PHE A 643 6.45 18.18 -6.09
CA PHE A 643 7.88 18.50 -6.21
C PHE A 643 8.64 17.32 -6.82
N ARG A 644 9.31 17.54 -7.92
CA ARG A 644 10.21 16.52 -8.47
C ARG A 644 11.50 16.39 -7.66
N THR A 645 12.13 15.22 -7.70
CA THR A 645 13.31 14.93 -6.89
C THR A 645 14.52 15.78 -7.27
N ARG A 646 14.62 16.23 -8.53
CA ARG A 646 15.78 16.96 -9.07
C ARG A 646 15.35 18.16 -9.90
N GLU A 647 16.12 19.26 -9.84
CA GLU A 647 15.99 20.36 -10.81
C GLU A 647 16.33 19.85 -12.22
N LYS A 648 17.39 19.06 -12.33
CA LYS A 648 17.82 18.36 -13.55
C LYS A 648 18.24 16.95 -13.19
N PRO A 649 18.00 15.95 -14.05
CA PRO A 649 18.52 14.61 -13.84
C PRO A 649 20.04 14.61 -13.63
N LEU A 650 20.53 13.75 -12.78
CA LEU A 650 21.95 13.65 -12.42
C LEU A 650 22.64 12.46 -13.10
N TRP A 651 21.92 11.35 -13.25
CA TRP A 651 22.45 10.10 -13.82
C TRP A 651 21.58 9.47 -14.90
N SER A 652 20.31 9.85 -14.99
CA SER A 652 19.42 9.34 -16.04
C SER A 652 19.24 10.33 -17.18
N THR A 653 18.83 9.82 -18.33
CA THR A 653 18.41 10.64 -19.47
C THR A 653 16.90 10.82 -19.53
N THR A 654 16.16 10.05 -18.74
CA THR A 654 14.69 10.02 -18.77
C THR A 654 14.05 10.93 -17.72
N GLY A 655 14.76 11.28 -16.64
CA GLY A 655 14.22 12.06 -15.54
C GLY A 655 13.11 11.32 -14.76
N GLU A 656 13.19 10.00 -14.69
CA GLU A 656 12.20 9.12 -14.05
C GLU A 656 12.72 8.58 -12.73
N GLY A 657 11.82 8.00 -11.92
CA GLY A 657 12.17 7.38 -10.65
C GLY A 657 12.83 8.36 -9.68
N GLU A 658 13.90 7.94 -9.01
CA GLU A 658 14.61 8.77 -8.04
C GLU A 658 15.36 9.96 -8.68
N ASP A 659 15.58 9.94 -9.99
CA ASP A 659 16.35 10.97 -10.69
C ASP A 659 15.49 11.98 -11.45
N GLY A 660 14.35 12.32 -10.94
CA GLY A 660 13.48 13.34 -11.51
C GLY A 660 11.98 13.12 -11.30
N GLY A 661 11.57 11.95 -10.82
CA GLY A 661 10.17 11.66 -10.46
C GLY A 661 9.70 12.43 -9.21
N ILE A 662 8.43 12.30 -8.91
CA ILE A 662 7.75 12.89 -7.74
C ILE A 662 7.51 11.74 -6.76
N TRP A 663 8.07 11.85 -5.54
CA TRP A 663 8.01 10.80 -4.52
C TRP A 663 7.25 11.27 -3.29
N PHE A 664 6.20 10.54 -2.91
CA PHE A 664 5.30 10.94 -1.82
C PHE A 664 6.00 11.08 -0.47
N SER A 665 7.03 10.29 -0.20
CA SER A 665 7.80 10.37 1.03
C SER A 665 8.60 11.68 1.15
N LEU A 666 9.18 12.15 0.06
CA LEU A 666 9.93 13.40 0.01
C LEU A 666 9.01 14.61 0.00
N GLU A 667 7.92 14.53 -0.77
CA GLU A 667 6.85 15.51 -0.76
C GLU A 667 6.29 15.72 0.64
N GLY A 668 5.93 14.63 1.30
CA GLY A 668 5.36 14.68 2.63
C GLY A 668 6.32 15.28 3.65
N SER A 669 7.61 14.94 3.59
CA SER A 669 8.62 15.52 4.46
C SER A 669 8.76 17.03 4.25
N LEU A 670 8.66 17.49 2.99
CA LEU A 670 8.72 18.91 2.64
C LEU A 670 7.47 19.67 3.13
N ILE A 671 6.27 19.13 2.90
CA ILE A 671 5.00 19.71 3.36
C ILE A 671 4.97 19.81 4.89
N ALA A 672 5.42 18.75 5.59
CA ALA A 672 5.56 18.78 7.05
C ALA A 672 6.56 19.85 7.49
N GLY A 673 7.62 20.09 6.73
CA GLY A 673 8.57 21.16 6.95
C GLY A 673 7.93 22.55 6.78
N VAL A 674 7.16 22.75 5.70
CA VAL A 674 6.43 24.00 5.44
C VAL A 674 5.40 24.28 6.52
N ALA A 675 4.70 23.27 7.02
CA ALA A 675 3.72 23.39 8.09
C ALA A 675 4.31 23.99 9.38
N THR A 676 5.64 23.91 9.59
CA THR A 676 6.29 24.50 10.77
C THR A 676 6.32 26.03 10.77
N PHE A 677 6.09 26.68 9.62
CA PHE A 677 6.15 28.13 9.50
C PHE A 677 5.04 28.76 8.63
N ASP A 678 4.33 27.96 7.84
CA ASP A 678 3.23 28.43 6.99
C ASP A 678 2.21 27.30 6.75
N LYS A 679 1.23 27.22 7.64
CA LYS A 679 0.18 26.18 7.57
C LYS A 679 -0.76 26.36 6.38
N GLN A 680 -0.97 27.59 5.91
CA GLN A 680 -1.82 27.84 4.75
C GLN A 680 -1.15 27.32 3.48
N GLU A 681 0.11 27.65 3.28
CA GLU A 681 0.90 27.13 2.16
C GLU A 681 0.98 25.60 2.20
N ALA A 682 1.20 25.01 3.39
CA ALA A 682 1.21 23.55 3.54
C ALA A 682 -0.13 22.90 3.15
N LYS A 683 -1.26 23.58 3.42
CA LYS A 683 -2.58 23.12 2.99
C LYS A 683 -2.75 23.18 1.48
N GLU A 684 -2.24 24.22 0.82
CA GLU A 684 -2.26 24.33 -0.65
C GLU A 684 -1.40 23.24 -1.30
N LEU A 685 -0.24 22.94 -0.74
CA LEU A 685 0.60 21.83 -1.18
C LEU A 685 -0.09 20.48 -0.99
N LEU A 686 -0.81 20.29 0.13
CA LEU A 686 -1.58 19.07 0.35
C LEU A 686 -2.65 18.86 -0.73
N HIS A 687 -3.30 19.94 -1.20
CA HIS A 687 -4.20 19.86 -2.36
C HIS A 687 -3.46 19.48 -3.64
N THR A 688 -2.24 19.98 -3.82
CA THR A 688 -1.45 19.67 -5.02
C THR A 688 -1.12 18.19 -5.15
N ILE A 689 -0.80 17.52 -4.03
CA ILE A 689 -0.50 16.08 -4.01
C ILE A 689 -1.75 15.20 -3.85
N SER A 690 -2.94 15.78 -3.92
CA SER A 690 -4.21 15.05 -3.75
C SER A 690 -4.53 14.17 -4.96
N PHE A 691 -5.25 13.09 -4.74
CA PHE A 691 -5.82 12.27 -5.81
C PHE A 691 -6.79 13.07 -6.69
N GLN A 692 -7.46 14.07 -6.14
CA GLN A 692 -8.30 14.97 -6.94
C GLN A 692 -7.47 15.76 -7.93
N ASN A 693 -6.40 16.41 -7.49
CA ASN A 693 -5.54 17.16 -8.42
C ASN A 693 -4.92 16.25 -9.47
N PHE A 694 -4.48 15.04 -9.07
CA PHE A 694 -3.98 14.06 -10.03
C PHE A 694 -5.05 13.70 -11.08
N THR A 695 -6.29 13.48 -10.67
CA THR A 695 -7.42 13.22 -11.57
C THR A 695 -7.64 14.38 -12.54
N ASP A 696 -7.53 15.61 -12.06
CA ASP A 696 -7.73 16.82 -12.88
C ASP A 696 -6.60 16.99 -13.91
N GLN A 697 -5.36 16.60 -13.57
CA GLN A 697 -4.21 16.70 -14.46
C GLN A 697 -4.06 15.49 -15.41
N TYR A 698 -4.42 14.29 -14.95
CA TYR A 698 -4.24 13.02 -15.67
C TYR A 698 -5.51 12.14 -15.61
N PRO A 699 -6.63 12.60 -16.17
CA PRO A 699 -7.95 11.97 -15.98
C PRO A 699 -8.05 10.54 -16.53
N SER A 700 -7.24 10.17 -17.52
CA SER A 700 -7.24 8.83 -18.15
C SER A 700 -6.37 7.79 -17.43
N ILE A 701 -5.53 8.21 -16.48
CA ILE A 701 -4.63 7.33 -15.75
C ILE A 701 -5.32 6.91 -14.44
N TRP A 702 -5.63 5.63 -14.27
CA TRP A 702 -6.31 5.17 -13.05
C TRP A 702 -5.41 5.22 -11.82
N LEU A 703 -4.12 4.90 -11.99
CA LEU A 703 -3.15 4.89 -10.92
C LEU A 703 -2.76 6.33 -10.59
N GLY A 704 -3.12 6.77 -9.40
CA GLY A 704 -3.07 8.15 -8.92
C GLY A 704 -4.46 8.73 -8.62
N GLN A 705 -5.57 8.05 -8.98
CA GLN A 705 -6.92 8.55 -8.71
C GLN A 705 -7.52 8.06 -7.39
N TRP A 706 -7.13 6.90 -6.91
CA TRP A 706 -7.57 6.34 -5.60
C TRP A 706 -6.47 5.59 -4.87
N THR A 707 -5.38 5.32 -5.52
CA THR A 707 -4.16 4.76 -4.97
C THR A 707 -2.99 5.14 -5.87
N GLY A 708 -1.77 4.95 -5.44
CA GLY A 708 -0.57 5.26 -6.22
C GLY A 708 0.54 4.27 -5.98
N GLY A 709 1.50 4.26 -6.90
CA GLY A 709 2.82 3.70 -6.65
C GLY A 709 3.60 4.59 -5.68
N ASP A 710 4.83 4.24 -5.44
CA ASP A 710 5.73 5.01 -4.56
C ASP A 710 6.06 6.39 -5.14
N ASN A 711 6.03 6.49 -6.44
CA ASN A 711 6.34 7.69 -7.19
C ASN A 711 5.47 7.85 -8.45
N VAL A 712 5.53 9.06 -9.00
CA VAL A 712 4.94 9.42 -10.29
C VAL A 712 5.99 10.16 -11.10
N ASN A 713 6.08 9.87 -12.40
CA ASN A 713 6.99 10.59 -13.30
C ASN A 713 6.59 12.06 -13.42
N SER A 714 7.57 12.94 -13.30
CA SER A 714 7.42 14.39 -13.47
C SER A 714 7.36 14.81 -14.94
N THR A 715 7.18 16.10 -15.19
CA THR A 715 7.19 16.68 -16.53
C THR A 715 8.53 16.55 -17.26
N LEU A 716 9.60 16.15 -16.58
CA LEU A 716 10.89 15.80 -17.22
C LEU A 716 10.78 14.56 -18.09
N SER A 717 9.89 13.63 -17.74
CA SER A 717 9.71 12.37 -18.47
C SER A 717 8.81 12.52 -19.69
N GLN A 718 9.03 11.67 -20.70
CA GLN A 718 8.08 11.46 -21.80
C GLN A 718 6.80 10.73 -21.33
N ARG A 719 6.83 10.13 -20.12
CA ARG A 719 5.74 9.38 -19.50
C ARG A 719 5.27 10.07 -18.22
N ASP A 720 5.12 11.41 -18.25
CA ASP A 720 4.64 12.16 -17.09
C ASP A 720 3.25 11.69 -16.63
N GLY A 721 3.03 11.70 -15.32
CA GLY A 721 1.82 11.18 -14.71
C GLY A 721 1.77 9.66 -14.53
N LEU A 722 2.66 8.90 -15.17
CA LEU A 722 2.75 7.45 -14.98
C LEU A 722 3.70 7.11 -13.83
N CYS A 723 3.36 6.09 -13.06
CA CYS A 723 4.28 5.57 -12.05
C CYS A 723 5.49 4.90 -12.70
N PHE A 724 6.65 5.10 -12.11
CA PHE A 724 7.85 4.37 -12.49
C PHE A 724 7.96 3.09 -11.68
N PHE A 725 8.23 1.98 -12.37
CA PHE A 725 8.44 0.68 -11.77
C PHE A 725 9.76 0.08 -12.25
N TRP A 726 10.59 -0.33 -11.30
CA TRP A 726 11.87 -0.98 -11.59
C TRP A 726 11.70 -2.33 -12.30
N GLU A 727 10.57 -2.97 -12.06
CA GLU A 727 10.34 -4.37 -12.42
C GLU A 727 9.18 -4.53 -13.40
N LYS A 728 9.11 -3.62 -14.37
CA LYS A 728 8.08 -3.62 -15.42
C LYS A 728 7.92 -4.97 -16.17
N ASP A 729 8.98 -5.77 -16.20
CA ASP A 729 9.03 -7.03 -16.96
C ASP A 729 8.69 -8.26 -16.08
N ARG A 730 8.39 -8.07 -14.79
CA ARG A 730 8.01 -9.18 -13.90
C ARG A 730 6.50 -9.42 -13.95
N PRO A 731 6.06 -10.61 -14.41
CA PRO A 731 4.63 -10.89 -14.66
C PRO A 731 3.79 -10.98 -13.38
N ASN A 732 4.41 -10.94 -12.20
CA ASN A 732 3.76 -11.22 -10.92
C ASN A 732 3.50 -9.98 -10.08
N VAL A 733 3.85 -8.78 -10.57
CA VAL A 733 3.73 -7.54 -9.82
C VAL A 733 2.31 -6.98 -9.95
N PHE A 734 1.61 -6.83 -8.84
CA PHE A 734 0.47 -5.94 -8.73
C PHE A 734 0.96 -4.51 -8.74
N GLN A 735 1.07 -3.97 -9.91
CA GLN A 735 1.52 -2.61 -10.07
C GLN A 735 0.50 -1.67 -9.45
N GLY A 736 0.89 -0.93 -8.45
CA GLY A 736 0.17 0.24 -8.13
C GLY A 736 -0.26 0.49 -6.70
N PHE A 737 -0.03 -0.41 -5.76
CA PHE A 737 -0.35 -0.12 -4.36
C PHE A 737 0.92 0.08 -3.55
N CYS A 738 1.08 1.31 -3.03
CA CYS A 738 2.09 1.67 -2.06
C CYS A 738 1.43 2.37 -0.87
N SER A 739 2.00 2.24 0.31
CA SER A 739 1.51 2.93 1.51
C SER A 739 1.80 4.42 1.50
N HIS A 740 2.86 4.87 0.85
CA HIS A 740 3.33 6.26 0.90
C HIS A 740 2.33 7.28 0.35
N PRO A 741 1.64 7.07 -0.81
CA PRO A 741 0.64 8.02 -1.30
C PRO A 741 -0.59 8.14 -0.40
N HIS A 742 -0.74 7.25 0.57
CA HIS A 742 -1.79 7.31 1.58
C HIS A 742 -1.27 7.83 2.93
N ALA A 743 -0.09 7.37 3.35
CA ALA A 743 0.47 7.71 4.64
C ALA A 743 0.91 9.18 4.73
N TRP A 744 1.68 9.66 3.74
CA TRP A 744 2.24 10.99 3.82
C TRP A 744 1.21 12.12 3.70
N PRO A 745 0.21 12.09 2.79
CA PRO A 745 -0.84 13.11 2.79
C PRO A 745 -1.64 13.13 4.09
N LEU A 746 -1.95 11.97 4.65
CA LEU A 746 -2.65 11.88 5.94
C LEU A 746 -1.79 12.44 7.09
N TYR A 747 -0.51 12.11 7.12
CA TYR A 747 0.41 12.67 8.11
C TYR A 747 0.54 14.19 7.99
N CYS A 748 0.70 14.72 6.79
CA CYS A 748 0.77 16.15 6.54
C CYS A 748 -0.50 16.87 7.01
N TYR A 749 -1.68 16.32 6.70
CA TYR A 749 -2.94 16.85 7.20
C TYR A 749 -2.97 16.95 8.73
N LEU A 750 -2.57 15.87 9.41
CA LEU A 750 -2.54 15.83 10.86
C LEU A 750 -1.54 16.85 11.44
N LYS A 751 -0.38 17.02 10.83
CA LYS A 751 0.63 18.02 11.21
C LYS A 751 0.14 19.46 10.99
N ILE A 752 -0.60 19.73 9.93
CA ILE A 752 -1.21 21.06 9.70
C ILE A 752 -2.24 21.39 10.77
N LYS A 753 -2.97 20.39 11.28
CA LYS A 753 -3.99 20.56 12.34
C LYS A 753 -3.41 20.72 13.75
N GLU A 754 -2.21 20.21 14.03
CA GLU A 754 -1.48 20.50 15.27
C GLU A 754 -1.19 22.01 15.40
#